data_5d824c69fd352ce0c765f7ebb3fb17d0
#
_entry.id   5d824c69fd352ce0c765f7ebb3fb17d0
#
_cell.length_a   1.000
_cell.length_b   1.000
_cell.length_c   1.000
_cell.angle_alpha   90.00
_cell.angle_beta   90.00
_cell.angle_gamma   90.00
#
_symmetry.space_group_name_H-M   'P 1'
#
loop_
_entity.id
_entity.type
_entity.pdbx_description
1 polymer ?
#
loop_
_entity_poly.entity_id
_entity_poly.type
_entity_poly.pdbx_seq_one_letter_code
_entity_poly.pdbx_strand_id
1 'polypeptide(L)'
;MKSENVIENEVNNKNLNTIKEENTTNAENTINAENTDAAKTENAVEAVKGSSNGSPKREETAAQTDVQEEAQSVPTVQEVDTASINATEQDATPQPKRRQRPKRKGRSVAGQVSRLKLALLFLAPLLLVSIWTELAPFLVSAGIRGSLVDLPGKYETVNLRGLLQLELVGPILYAGRQFYQQALQDLRERIPSAEVLLLISTVAAVCGGLYTACHLVLGQHYWNLPPLFLSYIGLCVTAALGSVYLDRWCKASLPQFLDLPSMWLVSGSILLSIVACLSFFFTGKAAFPIWQIAMSIFVCGCPVLLLPAISAAAFTSVQKAAEKNILLRDGTVLGDAGETSLIIFDKTGTLTIGRPVLTDIHVFNNGNESGLLSLASAMLQDSDLPEAEAVRDAAEGCKLPLVTEVHSTPEGWHSARCFKENIRLGSLEYVKRYARIPAEANGYVEQMSDAGKTVWYLTVGRTLYAIFGFSDELREETPEAMRRLKEMNIVTSVMTADNKRAGLYLARLSGAERVAAGLLPTHKAQLVQTFRKGGEVVAVVGDGDNDAPALECADFGFAVGSGTKTVWKAAQVVLTDNDLRNVAATFTLSRACVEIIKTNVRIVCICNLLLLPFALGLAYLLGGPLLQPWMLLVATIVAAALVANNTWKLKKRKI
;
A
#
# COMPACT_ATOMS: atom_id res chain seq x y z
N MET A 1 -34.36 -2.92 -4.71
CA MET A 1 -33.42 -3.60 -5.63
C MET A 1 -33.51 -3.18 -7.10
N LYS A 2 -34.64 -2.73 -7.64
CA LYS A 2 -34.69 -2.22 -9.04
C LYS A 2 -34.49 -0.69 -9.16
N SER A 3 -34.66 0.07 -8.09
CA SER A 3 -34.49 1.54 -8.07
C SER A 3 -33.06 2.00 -7.73
N GLU A 4 -32.27 1.17 -7.08
CA GLU A 4 -30.87 1.51 -6.73
C GLU A 4 -29.91 1.37 -7.94
N ASN A 5 -30.16 0.41 -8.82
CA ASN A 5 -29.34 0.24 -10.03
C ASN A 5 -29.56 1.33 -11.11
N VAL A 6 -30.66 2.07 -11.05
CA VAL A 6 -30.93 3.17 -11.99
C VAL A 6 -30.19 4.43 -11.57
N ILE A 7 -30.06 4.70 -10.27
CA ILE A 7 -29.35 5.87 -9.74
C ILE A 7 -27.83 5.70 -9.89
N GLU A 8 -27.30 4.49 -9.71
CA GLU A 8 -25.87 4.21 -9.92
C GLU A 8 -25.47 4.35 -11.40
N ASN A 9 -26.33 3.97 -12.34
CA ASN A 9 -26.09 4.15 -13.77
C ASN A 9 -26.20 5.61 -14.24
N GLU A 10 -27.07 6.41 -13.65
CA GLU A 10 -27.15 7.85 -13.96
C GLU A 10 -25.95 8.65 -13.42
N VAL A 11 -25.44 8.30 -12.24
CA VAL A 11 -24.25 8.94 -11.65
C VAL A 11 -22.97 8.56 -12.43
N ASN A 12 -22.86 7.31 -12.88
CA ASN A 12 -21.74 6.86 -13.71
C ASN A 12 -21.75 7.50 -15.11
N ASN A 13 -22.92 7.68 -15.72
CA ASN A 13 -23.03 8.35 -17.03
C ASN A 13 -22.73 9.86 -16.96
N LYS A 14 -23.10 10.55 -15.86
CA LYS A 14 -22.72 11.96 -15.67
C LYS A 14 -21.22 12.13 -15.50
N ASN A 15 -20.56 11.25 -14.73
CA ASN A 15 -19.11 11.31 -14.55
C ASN A 15 -18.33 10.98 -15.84
N LEU A 16 -18.85 10.09 -16.68
CA LEU A 16 -18.23 9.79 -17.99
C LEU A 16 -18.34 10.96 -18.99
N ASN A 17 -19.43 11.73 -18.95
CA ASN A 17 -19.60 12.88 -19.82
C ASN A 17 -18.73 14.07 -19.38
N THR A 18 -18.59 14.30 -18.08
CA THR A 18 -17.70 15.36 -17.54
C THR A 18 -16.21 15.09 -17.88
N ILE A 19 -15.78 13.83 -17.81
CA ILE A 19 -14.40 13.42 -18.18
C ILE A 19 -14.17 13.56 -19.70
N LYS A 20 -15.21 13.37 -20.53
CA LYS A 20 -15.10 13.58 -21.99
C LYS A 20 -15.03 15.06 -22.37
N GLU A 21 -15.74 15.94 -21.67
CA GLU A 21 -15.67 17.38 -21.89
C GLU A 21 -14.36 18.00 -21.43
N GLU A 22 -13.79 17.56 -20.30
CA GLU A 22 -12.47 18.00 -19.85
C GLU A 22 -11.33 17.54 -20.76
N ASN A 23 -11.41 16.32 -21.32
CA ASN A 23 -10.40 15.83 -22.26
C ASN A 23 -10.46 16.53 -23.63
N THR A 24 -11.62 16.97 -24.09
CA THR A 24 -11.71 17.75 -25.33
C THR A 24 -11.15 19.18 -25.17
N THR A 25 -11.37 19.81 -24.03
CA THR A 25 -10.84 21.16 -23.73
C THR A 25 -9.31 21.15 -23.54
N ASN A 26 -8.75 20.06 -22.98
CA ASN A 26 -7.30 19.91 -22.85
C ASN A 26 -6.62 19.60 -24.19
N ALA A 27 -7.27 18.87 -25.10
CA ALA A 27 -6.74 18.62 -26.44
C ALA A 27 -6.68 19.89 -27.29
N GLU A 28 -7.68 20.77 -27.22
CA GLU A 28 -7.66 22.07 -27.93
C GLU A 28 -6.61 23.05 -27.36
N ASN A 29 -6.34 23.02 -26.07
CA ASN A 29 -5.29 23.84 -25.46
C ASN A 29 -3.87 23.35 -25.80
N THR A 30 -3.67 22.05 -26.02
CA THR A 30 -2.37 21.48 -26.40
C THR A 30 -2.03 21.83 -27.87
N ILE A 31 -3.02 21.80 -28.77
CA ILE A 31 -2.84 22.18 -30.19
C ILE A 31 -2.49 23.66 -30.33
N ASN A 32 -3.03 24.53 -29.47
CA ASN A 32 -2.71 25.97 -29.48
C ASN A 32 -1.34 26.31 -28.85
N ALA A 33 -0.79 25.45 -28.01
CA ALA A 33 0.55 25.60 -27.43
C ALA A 33 1.66 25.19 -28.44
N GLU A 34 1.46 24.13 -29.21
CA GLU A 34 2.42 23.68 -30.23
C GLU A 34 2.54 24.67 -31.41
N ASN A 35 1.47 25.37 -31.76
CA ASN A 35 1.50 26.39 -32.85
C ASN A 35 2.22 27.70 -32.43
N THR A 36 2.41 27.95 -31.14
CA THR A 36 3.16 29.13 -30.65
C THR A 36 4.66 28.88 -30.53
N ASP A 37 5.11 27.63 -30.37
CA ASP A 37 6.54 27.30 -30.30
C ASP A 37 7.16 27.06 -31.69
N ALA A 38 6.37 26.65 -32.69
CA ALA A 38 6.84 26.53 -34.07
C ALA A 38 7.21 27.90 -34.69
N ALA A 39 6.53 28.97 -34.30
CA ALA A 39 6.81 30.35 -34.76
C ALA A 39 8.08 30.99 -34.13
N LYS A 40 8.59 30.41 -33.03
CA LYS A 40 9.83 30.91 -32.37
C LYS A 40 11.09 30.23 -32.86
N THR A 41 11.00 29.04 -33.51
CA THR A 41 12.15 28.30 -34.03
C THR A 41 12.57 28.75 -35.42
N GLU A 42 11.69 29.33 -36.24
CA GLU A 42 12.06 29.87 -37.57
C GLU A 42 12.91 31.15 -37.49
N ASN A 43 12.78 31.96 -36.45
CA ASN A 43 13.56 33.21 -36.29
C ASN A 43 14.96 33.02 -35.68
N ALA A 44 15.36 31.81 -35.30
CA ALA A 44 16.69 31.51 -34.73
C ALA A 44 17.69 30.96 -35.77
N VAL A 45 17.24 30.59 -36.97
CA VAL A 45 18.09 29.98 -37.99
C VAL A 45 18.70 31.00 -38.97
N GLU A 46 18.19 32.24 -39.01
CA GLU A 46 18.74 33.29 -39.92
C GLU A 46 19.91 34.13 -39.31
N ALA A 47 20.25 33.97 -38.04
CA ALA A 47 21.27 34.79 -37.37
C ALA A 47 22.72 34.17 -37.36
N VAL A 48 22.94 33.00 -37.94
CA VAL A 48 24.26 32.30 -37.92
C VAL A 48 24.80 32.02 -39.34
N LYS A 49 24.67 32.94 -40.26
CA LYS A 49 25.44 32.95 -41.51
C LYS A 49 26.22 34.24 -41.66
N GLY A 50 27.40 34.27 -41.11
CA GLY A 50 28.32 35.36 -41.39
C GLY A 50 29.46 35.46 -40.42
N SER A 51 30.52 34.67 -40.55
CA SER A 51 31.88 35.09 -40.36
C SER A 51 32.85 33.90 -40.56
N SER A 52 33.64 34.02 -41.57
CA SER A 52 34.66 33.07 -42.01
C SER A 52 36.03 33.37 -41.37
N ASN A 53 36.85 32.34 -41.32
CA ASN A 53 38.31 32.31 -41.31
C ASN A 53 39.06 32.40 -39.96
N GLY A 54 39.82 31.35 -39.70
CA GLY A 54 40.91 31.35 -38.73
C GLY A 54 41.25 29.99 -38.15
N SER A 55 42.02 29.17 -38.85
CA SER A 55 42.67 28.01 -38.23
C SER A 55 43.78 28.48 -37.28
N PRO A 56 43.99 27.82 -36.14
CA PRO A 56 45.20 27.01 -36.05
C PRO A 56 45.04 25.64 -35.33
N LYS A 57 45.94 24.78 -35.74
CA LYS A 57 46.23 23.44 -35.22
C LYS A 57 46.68 23.45 -33.76
N ARG A 58 46.36 22.33 -33.09
CA ARG A 58 46.87 21.77 -31.84
C ARG A 58 45.86 21.81 -30.71
N GLU A 59 45.32 20.60 -30.49
CA GLU A 59 45.12 19.99 -29.17
C GLU A 59 44.25 18.71 -29.33
N GLU A 60 44.86 17.68 -29.92
CA GLU A 60 44.31 16.34 -30.02
C GLU A 60 45.14 15.40 -29.12
N THR A 61 45.14 15.60 -27.79
CA THR A 61 45.83 14.63 -26.90
C THR A 61 45.28 14.60 -25.47
N ALA A 62 44.19 15.33 -25.14
CA ALA A 62 43.62 15.32 -23.78
C ALA A 62 42.23 14.67 -23.65
N ALA A 63 41.57 14.31 -24.76
CA ALA A 63 40.19 13.78 -24.72
C ALA A 63 40.11 12.23 -24.76
N GLN A 64 41.23 11.52 -24.83
CA GLN A 64 41.24 10.04 -24.86
C GLN A 64 41.49 9.37 -23.50
N THR A 65 41.83 10.11 -22.46
CA THR A 65 42.09 9.54 -21.13
C THR A 65 40.84 9.52 -20.23
N ASP A 66 39.88 10.41 -20.44
CA ASP A 66 38.67 10.46 -19.59
C ASP A 66 37.57 9.47 -20.00
N VAL A 67 37.62 8.93 -21.23
CA VAL A 67 36.64 7.92 -21.69
C VAL A 67 36.98 6.49 -21.24
N GLN A 68 38.23 6.25 -20.79
CA GLN A 68 38.64 4.92 -20.31
C GLN A 68 38.49 4.72 -18.79
N GLU A 69 38.28 5.77 -17.99
CA GLU A 69 38.03 5.63 -16.54
C GLU A 69 36.54 5.45 -16.19
N GLU A 70 35.61 5.92 -17.02
CA GLU A 70 34.18 5.62 -16.83
C GLU A 70 33.76 4.19 -17.22
N ALA A 71 34.60 3.46 -17.95
CA ALA A 71 34.32 2.08 -18.38
C ALA A 71 34.59 1.01 -17.28
N GLN A 72 35.04 1.38 -16.08
CA GLN A 72 35.47 0.41 -15.06
C GLN A 72 34.49 0.17 -13.91
N SER A 73 33.26 0.69 -13.95
CA SER A 73 32.21 0.40 -12.94
C SER A 73 30.91 -0.15 -13.52
N VAL A 74 30.98 -1.06 -14.50
CA VAL A 74 29.78 -1.81 -14.90
C VAL A 74 29.43 -2.77 -13.76
N PRO A 75 28.29 -2.61 -13.08
CA PRO A 75 27.91 -3.50 -12.00
C PRO A 75 27.83 -4.93 -12.52
N THR A 76 28.49 -5.86 -11.83
CA THR A 76 28.44 -7.28 -12.17
C THR A 76 27.04 -7.79 -11.91
N VAL A 77 26.24 -8.00 -12.95
CA VAL A 77 24.90 -8.56 -12.85
C VAL A 77 25.01 -10.02 -12.42
N GLN A 78 24.37 -10.39 -11.30
CA GLN A 78 24.33 -11.75 -10.81
C GLN A 78 23.23 -12.54 -11.53
N GLU A 79 23.60 -13.69 -12.07
CA GLU A 79 22.65 -14.63 -12.63
C GLU A 79 22.03 -15.48 -11.54
N VAL A 80 20.71 -15.61 -11.59
CA VAL A 80 19.97 -16.55 -10.74
C VAL A 80 19.97 -17.91 -11.41
N ASP A 81 20.51 -18.93 -10.73
CA ASP A 81 20.52 -20.31 -11.26
C ASP A 81 19.07 -20.87 -11.31
N THR A 82 18.49 -20.83 -12.51
CA THR A 82 17.16 -21.35 -12.79
C THR A 82 17.10 -22.87 -12.89
N ALA A 83 18.25 -23.56 -12.96
CA ALA A 83 18.30 -25.02 -13.03
C ALA A 83 17.84 -25.69 -11.74
N SER A 84 18.00 -25.02 -10.59
CA SER A 84 17.51 -25.53 -9.30
C SER A 84 15.98 -25.48 -9.15
N ILE A 85 15.30 -24.64 -9.96
CA ILE A 85 13.84 -24.49 -9.93
C ILE A 85 13.15 -25.69 -10.57
N ASN A 86 13.77 -26.27 -11.59
CA ASN A 86 13.23 -27.43 -12.32
C ASN A 86 13.31 -28.75 -11.53
N ALA A 87 14.12 -28.82 -10.46
CA ALA A 87 14.33 -30.03 -9.67
C ALA A 87 13.34 -30.21 -8.50
N THR A 88 12.50 -29.22 -8.19
CA THR A 88 11.68 -29.21 -6.97
C THR A 88 10.18 -29.41 -7.25
N GLU A 89 9.82 -30.22 -8.25
CA GLU A 89 8.41 -30.40 -8.66
C GLU A 89 7.50 -31.15 -7.67
N GLN A 90 8.00 -31.72 -6.56
CA GLN A 90 7.22 -32.67 -5.76
C GLN A 90 6.79 -32.22 -4.35
N ASP A 91 7.19 -31.05 -3.81
CA ASP A 91 6.85 -30.69 -2.42
C ASP A 91 6.44 -29.23 -2.23
N ALA A 92 5.61 -28.68 -3.09
CA ALA A 92 5.08 -27.32 -2.94
C ALA A 92 3.82 -27.29 -2.05
N THR A 93 3.95 -27.59 -0.76
CA THR A 93 2.94 -27.13 0.21
C THR A 93 3.13 -25.60 0.38
N PRO A 94 2.07 -24.80 0.14
CA PRO A 94 2.16 -23.37 0.32
C PRO A 94 2.50 -23.06 1.78
N GLN A 95 3.66 -22.44 2.01
CA GLN A 95 3.95 -21.94 3.35
C GLN A 95 2.85 -20.95 3.77
N PRO A 96 2.42 -20.98 5.05
CA PRO A 96 1.39 -20.07 5.52
C PRO A 96 1.90 -18.65 5.32
N LYS A 97 1.13 -17.86 4.55
CA LYS A 97 1.29 -16.40 4.51
C LYS A 97 1.50 -15.94 5.95
N ARG A 98 2.56 -15.14 6.22
CA ARG A 98 2.83 -14.49 7.53
C ARG A 98 1.50 -14.24 8.22
N ARG A 99 1.26 -14.75 9.43
CA ARG A 99 -0.05 -14.84 10.12
C ARG A 99 -0.87 -13.57 9.93
N GLN A 100 -1.65 -13.50 8.87
CA GLN A 100 -2.66 -12.48 8.73
C GLN A 100 -3.78 -12.85 9.70
N ARG A 101 -4.09 -11.97 10.65
CA ARG A 101 -5.31 -12.11 11.45
C ARG A 101 -6.49 -12.34 10.49
N PRO A 102 -7.42 -13.23 10.82
CA PRO A 102 -8.57 -13.52 9.96
C PRO A 102 -9.26 -12.21 9.59
N LYS A 103 -9.40 -11.94 8.29
CA LYS A 103 -10.05 -10.74 7.76
C LYS A 103 -11.38 -10.57 8.48
N ARG A 104 -11.53 -9.47 9.22
CA ARG A 104 -12.78 -9.13 9.94
C ARG A 104 -13.95 -9.26 8.97
N LYS A 105 -14.89 -10.19 9.20
CA LYS A 105 -16.08 -10.39 8.35
C LYS A 105 -16.76 -9.04 8.11
N GLY A 106 -16.79 -8.60 6.85
CA GLY A 106 -17.24 -7.29 6.44
C GLY A 106 -18.71 -7.03 6.77
N ARG A 107 -18.99 -6.20 7.79
CA ARG A 107 -20.30 -5.56 7.95
C ARG A 107 -20.39 -4.37 6.99
N SER A 108 -21.59 -4.05 6.50
CA SER A 108 -21.81 -2.97 5.54
C SER A 108 -21.28 -1.62 6.06
N VAL A 109 -20.68 -0.81 5.19
CA VAL A 109 -20.18 0.54 5.50
C VAL A 109 -21.32 1.41 6.08
N ALA A 110 -22.53 1.31 5.51
CA ALA A 110 -23.72 2.03 5.97
C ALA A 110 -24.03 1.80 7.47
N GLY A 111 -23.91 0.57 7.95
CA GLY A 111 -24.16 0.26 9.36
C GLY A 111 -23.13 0.84 10.33
N GLN A 112 -21.94 1.19 9.87
CA GLN A 112 -20.90 1.82 10.71
C GLN A 112 -21.01 3.33 10.74
N VAL A 113 -21.36 3.94 9.61
CA VAL A 113 -21.70 5.38 9.56
C VAL A 113 -22.83 5.69 10.51
N SER A 114 -23.87 4.85 10.55
CA SER A 114 -25.00 5.03 11.48
C SER A 114 -24.58 4.95 12.95
N ARG A 115 -23.66 4.03 13.30
CA ARG A 115 -23.14 3.92 14.67
C ARG A 115 -22.26 5.09 15.07
N LEU A 116 -21.39 5.55 14.16
CA LEU A 116 -20.55 6.72 14.41
C LEU A 116 -21.42 7.97 14.57
N LYS A 117 -22.45 8.17 13.73
CA LYS A 117 -23.41 9.26 13.87
C LYS A 117 -24.15 9.21 15.20
N LEU A 118 -24.61 8.01 15.62
CA LEU A 118 -25.26 7.83 16.92
C LEU A 118 -24.32 8.20 18.07
N ALA A 119 -23.07 7.71 18.05
CA ALA A 119 -22.09 8.03 19.09
C ALA A 119 -21.78 9.53 19.15
N LEU A 120 -21.60 10.20 18.01
CA LEU A 120 -21.36 11.65 17.94
C LEU A 120 -22.54 12.47 18.45
N LEU A 121 -23.78 12.03 18.14
CA LEU A 121 -24.99 12.71 18.59
C LEU A 121 -25.09 12.76 20.14
N PHE A 122 -24.73 11.68 20.82
CA PHE A 122 -24.75 11.60 22.28
C PHE A 122 -23.46 12.06 22.96
N LEU A 123 -22.34 12.07 22.25
CA LEU A 123 -21.05 12.55 22.78
C LEU A 123 -21.09 14.06 23.07
N ALA A 124 -21.67 14.87 22.18
CA ALA A 124 -21.72 16.32 22.36
C ALA A 124 -22.43 16.73 23.64
N PRO A 125 -23.68 16.28 23.92
CA PRO A 125 -24.34 16.59 25.18
C PRO A 125 -23.63 15.99 26.40
N LEU A 126 -23.05 14.80 26.29
CA LEU A 126 -22.27 14.18 27.35
C LEU A 126 -21.05 15.04 27.75
N LEU A 127 -20.30 15.54 26.77
CA LEU A 127 -19.17 16.46 27.01
C LEU A 127 -19.62 17.79 27.60
N LEU A 128 -20.74 18.36 27.12
CA LEU A 128 -21.31 19.59 27.68
C LEU A 128 -21.67 19.43 29.15
N VAL A 129 -22.36 18.34 29.51
CA VAL A 129 -22.68 18.03 30.89
C VAL A 129 -21.43 17.85 31.74
N SER A 130 -20.41 17.18 31.21
CA SER A 130 -19.13 16.95 31.90
C SER A 130 -18.37 18.25 32.13
N ILE A 131 -18.23 19.10 31.11
CA ILE A 131 -17.58 20.40 31.24
C ILE A 131 -18.33 21.28 32.24
N TRP A 132 -19.65 21.27 32.16
CA TRP A 132 -20.47 22.04 33.09
C TRP A 132 -20.29 21.56 34.55
N THR A 133 -20.22 20.25 34.82
CA THR A 133 -19.97 19.72 36.16
C THR A 133 -18.66 20.17 36.77
N GLU A 134 -17.61 20.36 35.95
CA GLU A 134 -16.31 20.83 36.40
C GLU A 134 -16.23 22.37 36.50
N LEU A 135 -16.93 23.08 35.62
CA LEU A 135 -16.84 24.53 35.51
C LEU A 135 -17.76 25.24 36.54
N ALA A 136 -18.92 24.68 36.83
CA ALA A 136 -19.91 25.30 37.74
C ALA A 136 -19.34 25.64 39.14
N PRO A 137 -18.59 24.76 39.84
CA PRO A 137 -17.97 25.09 41.11
C PRO A 137 -16.98 26.27 41.03
N PHE A 138 -16.24 26.36 39.92
CA PHE A 138 -15.30 27.46 39.69
C PHE A 138 -16.01 28.79 39.45
N LEU A 139 -17.12 28.78 38.66
CA LEU A 139 -17.91 29.98 38.39
C LEU A 139 -18.57 30.49 39.68
N VAL A 140 -19.06 29.61 40.53
CA VAL A 140 -19.59 29.98 41.86
C VAL A 140 -18.52 30.60 42.74
N SER A 141 -17.31 30.03 42.76
CA SER A 141 -16.19 30.57 43.53
C SER A 141 -15.69 31.95 43.00
N ALA A 142 -15.85 32.19 41.69
CA ALA A 142 -15.56 33.45 41.04
C ALA A 142 -16.68 34.51 41.22
N GLY A 143 -17.76 34.22 41.97
CA GLY A 143 -18.84 35.14 42.25
C GLY A 143 -19.87 35.30 41.14
N ILE A 144 -19.81 34.49 40.10
CA ILE A 144 -20.76 34.51 38.99
C ILE A 144 -22.00 33.72 39.42
N ARG A 145 -23.08 34.48 39.76
CA ARG A 145 -24.38 33.91 40.13
C ARG A 145 -25.37 34.07 38.97
N GLY A 146 -26.11 33.01 38.65
CA GLY A 146 -27.13 33.03 37.61
C GLY A 146 -28.05 31.83 37.72
N SER A 147 -29.27 31.92 37.21
CA SER A 147 -30.28 30.85 37.29
C SER A 147 -29.86 29.49 36.76
N LEU A 148 -28.87 29.45 35.86
CA LEU A 148 -28.25 28.21 35.34
C LEU A 148 -27.12 27.68 36.24
N VAL A 149 -26.54 28.54 37.11
CA VAL A 149 -25.45 28.18 38.03
C VAL A 149 -26.01 27.84 39.42
N ASP A 150 -27.05 28.56 39.82
CA ASP A 150 -27.78 28.38 41.10
C ASP A 150 -28.98 27.43 40.96
N LEU A 151 -28.81 26.28 40.31
CA LEU A 151 -29.87 25.25 40.35
C LEU A 151 -30.13 24.85 41.80
N PRO A 152 -31.40 24.77 42.21
CA PRO A 152 -31.78 24.56 43.62
C PRO A 152 -31.20 23.25 44.17
N GLY A 153 -30.59 23.35 45.35
CA GLY A 153 -30.04 22.23 46.09
C GLY A 153 -28.62 21.85 45.72
N LYS A 154 -27.61 22.41 46.41
CA LYS A 154 -26.19 22.09 46.26
C LYS A 154 -25.85 20.59 46.24
N TYR A 155 -26.74 19.73 46.67
CA TYR A 155 -26.53 18.29 46.81
C TYR A 155 -27.35 17.46 45.81
N GLU A 156 -28.55 17.87 45.43
CA GLU A 156 -29.38 17.14 44.46
C GLU A 156 -28.87 17.28 43.00
N THR A 157 -28.29 18.41 42.66
CA THR A 157 -27.83 18.69 41.29
C THR A 157 -26.62 17.87 40.86
N VAL A 158 -25.66 17.55 41.76
CA VAL A 158 -24.50 16.72 41.46
C VAL A 158 -24.93 15.30 41.12
N ASN A 159 -25.92 14.80 41.84
CA ASN A 159 -26.42 13.43 41.69
C ASN A 159 -27.25 13.25 40.41
N LEU A 160 -28.08 14.23 40.06
CA LEU A 160 -28.84 14.23 38.81
C LEU A 160 -27.93 14.29 37.60
N ARG A 161 -26.84 15.05 37.69
CA ARG A 161 -25.81 15.13 36.61
C ARG A 161 -25.11 13.80 36.37
N GLY A 162 -24.79 13.05 37.43
CA GLY A 162 -24.21 11.71 37.32
C GLY A 162 -25.12 10.72 36.61
N LEU A 163 -26.40 10.73 36.94
CA LEU A 163 -27.43 9.93 36.27
C LEU A 163 -27.57 10.31 34.81
N LEU A 164 -27.61 11.61 34.50
CA LEU A 164 -27.69 12.09 33.12
C LEU A 164 -26.46 11.67 32.28
N GLN A 165 -25.25 11.71 32.86
CA GLN A 165 -24.06 11.20 32.19
C GLN A 165 -24.15 9.69 31.93
N LEU A 166 -24.70 8.91 32.87
CA LEU A 166 -24.89 7.47 32.74
C LEU A 166 -25.90 7.14 31.61
N GLU A 167 -27.01 7.91 31.54
CA GLU A 167 -28.00 7.76 30.46
C GLU A 167 -27.41 8.12 29.09
N LEU A 168 -26.66 9.24 28.98
CA LEU A 168 -26.08 9.70 27.74
C LEU A 168 -24.95 8.79 27.22
N VAL A 169 -24.21 8.12 28.10
CA VAL A 169 -23.16 7.19 27.69
C VAL A 169 -23.73 5.88 27.16
N GLY A 170 -24.89 5.45 27.57
CA GLY A 170 -25.54 4.19 27.20
C GLY A 170 -25.62 3.97 25.68
N PRO A 171 -26.21 4.90 24.91
CA PRO A 171 -26.25 4.80 23.43
C PRO A 171 -24.87 4.75 22.78
N ILE A 172 -23.84 5.43 23.33
CA ILE A 172 -22.47 5.39 22.86
C ILE A 172 -21.88 4.00 23.06
N LEU A 173 -22.06 3.41 24.26
CA LEU A 173 -21.59 2.05 24.54
C LEU A 173 -22.30 1.02 23.64
N TYR A 174 -23.61 1.19 23.40
CA TYR A 174 -24.34 0.35 22.45
C TYR A 174 -23.78 0.46 21.02
N ALA A 175 -23.45 1.66 20.56
CA ALA A 175 -22.80 1.86 19.27
C ALA A 175 -21.45 1.13 19.21
N GLY A 176 -20.68 1.14 20.31
CA GLY A 176 -19.38 0.48 20.47
C GLY A 176 -19.40 -1.03 20.73
N ARG A 177 -20.58 -1.67 20.80
CA ARG A 177 -20.72 -3.10 21.18
C ARG A 177 -19.81 -4.08 20.44
N GLN A 178 -19.38 -3.73 19.23
CA GLN A 178 -18.47 -4.56 18.42
C GLN A 178 -17.10 -4.71 19.08
N PHE A 179 -16.59 -3.66 19.74
CA PHE A 179 -15.31 -3.69 20.45
C PHE A 179 -15.38 -4.61 21.67
N TYR A 180 -16.48 -4.57 22.39
CA TYR A 180 -16.67 -5.43 23.57
C TYR A 180 -16.80 -6.90 23.20
N GLN A 181 -17.51 -7.21 22.08
CA GLN A 181 -17.59 -8.58 21.55
C GLN A 181 -16.21 -9.10 21.14
N GLN A 182 -15.40 -8.25 20.48
CA GLN A 182 -14.04 -8.57 20.11
C GLN A 182 -13.14 -8.75 21.35
N ALA A 183 -13.22 -7.82 22.30
CA ALA A 183 -12.46 -7.89 23.55
C ALA A 183 -12.74 -9.17 24.35
N LEU A 184 -13.99 -9.62 24.40
CA LEU A 184 -14.36 -10.87 25.06
C LEU A 184 -13.82 -12.09 24.33
N GLN A 185 -13.73 -12.06 23.00
CA GLN A 185 -13.11 -13.11 22.21
C GLN A 185 -11.59 -13.13 22.43
N ASP A 186 -10.93 -11.95 22.34
CA ASP A 186 -9.49 -11.81 22.56
C ASP A 186 -9.10 -12.25 23.99
N LEU A 187 -9.94 -11.95 24.98
CA LEU A 187 -9.73 -12.39 26.36
C LEU A 187 -9.80 -13.91 26.50
N ARG A 188 -10.73 -14.58 25.79
CA ARG A 188 -10.83 -16.04 25.77
C ARG A 188 -9.62 -16.68 25.10
N GLU A 189 -9.09 -16.04 24.07
CA GLU A 189 -7.90 -16.48 23.34
C GLU A 189 -6.59 -16.05 24.04
N ARG A 190 -6.68 -15.36 25.18
CA ARG A 190 -5.56 -14.81 25.97
C ARG A 190 -4.69 -13.85 25.16
N ILE A 191 -5.31 -13.08 24.25
CA ILE A 191 -4.63 -12.07 23.45
C ILE A 191 -4.87 -10.70 24.10
N PRO A 192 -3.85 -10.04 24.65
CA PRO A 192 -3.99 -8.69 25.18
C PRO A 192 -4.09 -7.66 24.05
N SER A 193 -5.31 -7.25 23.73
CA SER A 193 -5.61 -6.28 22.68
C SER A 193 -6.03 -4.91 23.24
N ALA A 194 -6.01 -3.87 22.39
CA ALA A 194 -6.51 -2.54 22.78
C ALA A 194 -8.02 -2.57 23.09
N GLU A 195 -8.76 -3.48 22.49
CA GLU A 195 -10.17 -3.71 22.75
C GLU A 195 -10.42 -4.26 24.18
N VAL A 196 -9.52 -5.12 24.67
CA VAL A 196 -9.57 -5.63 26.06
C VAL A 196 -9.35 -4.48 27.04
N LEU A 197 -8.41 -3.59 26.77
CA LEU A 197 -8.15 -2.43 27.61
C LEU A 197 -9.34 -1.47 27.63
N LEU A 198 -9.98 -1.22 26.47
CA LEU A 198 -11.20 -0.44 26.36
C LEU A 198 -12.36 -1.08 27.15
N LEU A 199 -12.51 -2.41 27.13
CA LEU A 199 -13.52 -3.13 27.89
C LEU A 199 -13.30 -2.92 29.40
N ILE A 200 -12.08 -3.16 29.90
CA ILE A 200 -11.75 -3.02 31.33
C ILE A 200 -12.02 -1.59 31.81
N SER A 201 -11.55 -0.59 31.05
CA SER A 201 -11.75 0.83 31.37
C SER A 201 -13.23 1.22 31.35
N THR A 202 -14.00 0.68 30.40
CA THR A 202 -15.46 0.92 30.33
C THR A 202 -16.17 0.32 31.53
N VAL A 203 -15.87 -0.92 31.90
CA VAL A 203 -16.45 -1.58 33.07
C VAL A 203 -16.12 -0.78 34.33
N ALA A 204 -14.86 -0.38 34.50
CA ALA A 204 -14.41 0.44 35.62
C ALA A 204 -15.23 1.75 35.73
N ALA A 205 -15.37 2.51 34.64
CA ALA A 205 -16.08 3.78 34.63
C ALA A 205 -17.59 3.61 34.87
N VAL A 206 -18.21 2.56 34.31
CA VAL A 206 -19.63 2.27 34.51
C VAL A 206 -19.90 1.83 35.97
N CYS A 207 -19.02 0.98 36.54
CA CYS A 207 -19.11 0.61 37.95
C CYS A 207 -19.00 1.84 38.88
N GLY A 208 -18.11 2.78 38.58
CA GLY A 208 -18.00 4.06 39.28
C GLY A 208 -19.26 4.90 39.18
N GLY A 209 -19.87 4.97 37.99
CA GLY A 209 -21.15 5.67 37.77
C GLY A 209 -22.31 5.03 38.52
N LEU A 210 -22.39 3.70 38.49
CA LEU A 210 -23.42 2.95 39.25
C LEU A 210 -23.23 3.09 40.76
N TYR A 211 -22.01 3.04 41.26
CA TYR A 211 -21.69 3.28 42.66
C TYR A 211 -22.22 4.64 43.10
N THR A 212 -21.94 5.69 42.33
CA THR A 212 -22.45 7.05 42.60
C THR A 212 -23.97 7.11 42.57
N ALA A 213 -24.61 6.43 41.60
CA ALA A 213 -26.07 6.37 41.50
C ALA A 213 -26.72 5.61 42.69
N CYS A 214 -26.13 4.49 43.15
CA CYS A 214 -26.60 3.73 44.30
C CYS A 214 -26.57 4.56 45.61
N HIS A 215 -25.48 5.30 45.83
CA HIS A 215 -25.39 6.18 47.00
C HIS A 215 -26.43 7.28 46.98
N LEU A 216 -26.82 7.77 45.81
CA LEU A 216 -27.91 8.70 45.65
C LEU A 216 -29.25 8.11 46.12
N VAL A 217 -29.58 6.91 45.63
CA VAL A 217 -30.85 6.22 45.94
C VAL A 217 -30.96 5.88 47.43
N LEU A 218 -29.81 5.57 48.07
CA LEU A 218 -29.77 5.23 49.50
C LEU A 218 -29.79 6.46 50.46
N GLY A 219 -29.88 7.69 49.90
CA GLY A 219 -29.94 8.93 50.69
C GLY A 219 -28.69 9.25 51.50
N GLN A 220 -27.56 8.61 51.18
CA GLN A 220 -26.31 8.87 51.84
C GLN A 220 -25.60 10.06 51.21
N HIS A 221 -25.57 11.19 51.90
CA HIS A 221 -24.91 12.42 51.48
C HIS A 221 -23.40 12.36 51.79
N TYR A 222 -22.63 11.79 50.89
CA TYR A 222 -21.17 11.88 50.99
C TYR A 222 -20.65 13.15 50.26
N TRP A 223 -19.87 13.96 50.98
CA TRP A 223 -19.25 15.20 50.51
C TRP A 223 -18.21 15.01 49.40
N ASN A 224 -17.73 13.76 49.17
CA ASN A 224 -16.65 13.42 48.25
C ASN A 224 -17.06 12.22 47.37
N LEU A 225 -17.95 12.43 46.41
CA LEU A 225 -18.26 11.43 45.39
C LEU A 225 -17.07 11.30 44.39
N PRO A 226 -16.74 10.07 43.93
CA PRO A 226 -15.69 9.88 42.98
C PRO A 226 -15.99 10.59 41.63
N PRO A 227 -14.95 11.12 40.96
CA PRO A 227 -15.15 11.74 39.67
C PRO A 227 -15.64 10.72 38.62
N LEU A 228 -16.57 11.16 37.79
CA LEU A 228 -17.16 10.31 36.76
C LEU A 228 -16.35 10.36 35.49
N PHE A 229 -15.73 9.24 35.12
CA PHE A 229 -14.94 9.12 33.89
C PHE A 229 -15.80 8.74 32.65
N LEU A 230 -17.13 8.82 32.73
CA LEU A 230 -18.07 8.38 31.69
C LEU A 230 -17.89 9.19 30.37
N SER A 231 -17.65 10.49 30.47
CA SER A 231 -17.39 11.34 29.30
C SER A 231 -16.13 10.96 28.56
N TYR A 232 -15.07 10.63 29.31
CA TYR A 232 -13.81 10.16 28.73
C TYR A 232 -13.99 8.81 28.02
N ILE A 233 -14.69 7.86 28.60
CA ILE A 233 -15.01 6.57 27.96
C ILE A 233 -15.89 6.77 26.72
N GLY A 234 -16.88 7.67 26.78
CA GLY A 234 -17.68 8.04 25.61
C GLY A 234 -16.80 8.56 24.46
N LEU A 235 -15.81 9.38 24.79
CA LEU A 235 -14.82 9.86 23.82
C LEU A 235 -13.95 8.72 23.27
N CYS A 236 -13.48 7.79 24.12
CA CYS A 236 -12.71 6.61 23.71
C CYS A 236 -13.46 5.76 22.69
N VAL A 237 -14.72 5.41 22.99
CA VAL A 237 -15.56 4.57 22.12
C VAL A 237 -15.85 5.29 20.79
N THR A 238 -16.15 6.58 20.84
CA THR A 238 -16.41 7.36 19.62
C THR A 238 -15.17 7.50 18.74
N ALA A 239 -14.02 7.75 19.35
CA ALA A 239 -12.74 7.79 18.66
C ALA A 239 -12.38 6.44 18.01
N ALA A 240 -12.62 5.34 18.71
CA ALA A 240 -12.45 3.98 18.18
C ALA A 240 -13.40 3.68 17.00
N LEU A 241 -14.66 4.15 17.06
CA LEU A 241 -15.59 4.04 15.92
C LEU A 241 -15.12 4.86 14.72
N GLY A 242 -14.58 6.06 14.97
CA GLY A 242 -13.99 6.91 13.94
C GLY A 242 -12.79 6.26 13.26
N SER A 243 -11.90 5.63 14.02
CA SER A 243 -10.73 4.92 13.45
C SER A 243 -11.16 3.75 12.57
N VAL A 244 -12.12 2.93 13.01
CA VAL A 244 -12.64 1.82 12.19
C VAL A 244 -13.32 2.31 10.91
N TYR A 245 -13.94 3.47 10.94
CA TYR A 245 -14.49 4.10 9.74
C TYR A 245 -13.37 4.51 8.77
N LEU A 246 -12.33 5.18 9.26
CA LEU A 246 -11.15 5.57 8.45
C LEU A 246 -10.43 4.34 7.88
N ASP A 247 -10.17 3.31 8.68
CA ASP A 247 -9.49 2.08 8.26
C ASP A 247 -10.22 1.39 7.10
N ARG A 248 -11.56 1.40 7.13
CA ARG A 248 -12.34 0.82 6.04
C ARG A 248 -12.31 1.66 4.78
N TRP A 249 -12.35 2.97 4.94
CA TRP A 249 -12.24 3.87 3.80
C TRP A 249 -10.89 3.70 3.10
N CYS A 250 -9.82 3.56 3.88
CA CYS A 250 -8.46 3.31 3.37
C CYS A 250 -8.22 1.85 2.95
N LYS A 251 -9.17 0.92 3.20
CA LYS A 251 -8.95 -0.53 3.11
C LYS A 251 -7.68 -1.00 3.85
N ALA A 252 -7.22 -0.18 4.81
CA ALA A 252 -6.02 -0.43 5.60
C ALA A 252 -6.41 -1.13 6.90
N SER A 253 -5.92 -2.32 7.11
CA SER A 253 -5.90 -2.95 8.44
C SER A 253 -4.46 -2.97 8.92
N LEU A 254 -4.11 -2.08 9.85
CA LEU A 254 -2.76 -1.98 10.43
C LEU A 254 -2.71 -2.49 11.89
N PRO A 255 -3.17 -3.73 12.18
CA PRO A 255 -3.26 -4.22 13.54
C PRO A 255 -1.92 -4.59 14.18
N GLN A 256 -0.89 -4.87 13.39
CA GLN A 256 0.38 -5.44 13.88
C GLN A 256 1.19 -4.48 14.76
N PHE A 257 1.01 -3.17 14.59
CA PHE A 257 1.71 -2.16 15.40
C PHE A 257 1.18 -2.00 16.83
N LEU A 258 -0.01 -2.54 17.13
CA LEU A 258 -0.67 -2.41 18.43
C LEU A 258 -0.45 -3.61 19.35
N ASP A 259 -0.03 -4.74 18.82
CA ASP A 259 0.00 -5.99 19.62
C ASP A 259 1.03 -5.93 20.75
N LEU A 260 2.24 -5.43 20.51
CA LEU A 260 3.26 -5.32 21.54
C LEU A 260 2.98 -4.22 22.58
N PRO A 261 2.71 -2.95 22.18
CA PRO A 261 2.37 -1.90 23.14
C PRO A 261 1.11 -2.23 23.96
N SER A 262 0.08 -2.80 23.34
CA SER A 262 -1.16 -3.15 24.05
C SER A 262 -0.96 -4.23 25.12
N MET A 263 -0.10 -5.21 24.86
CA MET A 263 0.24 -6.26 25.83
C MET A 263 0.86 -5.67 27.12
N TRP A 264 1.84 -4.77 26.97
CA TRP A 264 2.48 -4.11 28.11
C TRP A 264 1.53 -3.15 28.82
N LEU A 265 0.67 -2.43 28.09
CA LEU A 265 -0.30 -1.51 28.67
C LEU A 265 -1.37 -2.25 29.47
N VAL A 266 -1.91 -3.36 28.96
CA VAL A 266 -2.94 -4.15 29.67
C VAL A 266 -2.35 -4.79 30.90
N SER A 267 -1.28 -5.57 30.79
CA SER A 267 -0.66 -6.26 31.93
C SER A 267 -0.07 -5.28 32.94
N GLY A 268 0.56 -4.21 32.46
CA GLY A 268 1.15 -3.17 33.29
C GLY A 268 0.07 -2.39 34.08
N SER A 269 -1.04 -2.03 33.46
CA SER A 269 -2.14 -1.31 34.16
C SER A 269 -2.77 -2.17 35.26
N ILE A 270 -2.97 -3.47 35.02
CA ILE A 270 -3.51 -4.39 36.03
C ILE A 270 -2.52 -4.51 37.19
N LEU A 271 -1.26 -4.80 36.92
CA LEU A 271 -0.23 -4.93 37.96
C LEU A 271 -0.10 -3.65 38.80
N LEU A 272 -0.05 -2.50 38.11
CA LEU A 272 0.11 -1.19 38.74
C LEU A 272 -1.09 -0.83 39.61
N SER A 273 -2.31 -1.18 39.17
CA SER A 273 -3.54 -1.01 39.96
C SER A 273 -3.50 -1.84 41.23
N ILE A 274 -3.08 -3.11 41.16
CA ILE A 274 -2.96 -3.98 42.33
C ILE A 274 -1.91 -3.42 43.32
N VAL A 275 -0.75 -3.04 42.83
CA VAL A 275 0.33 -2.48 43.68
C VAL A 275 -0.13 -1.18 44.34
N ALA A 276 -0.76 -0.27 43.61
CA ALA A 276 -1.27 0.98 44.16
C ALA A 276 -2.35 0.72 45.21
N CYS A 277 -3.34 -0.14 44.95
CA CYS A 277 -4.36 -0.49 45.90
C CYS A 277 -3.78 -1.09 47.21
N LEU A 278 -2.81 -2.00 47.08
CA LEU A 278 -2.16 -2.59 48.23
C LEU A 278 -1.36 -1.54 49.05
N SER A 279 -0.62 -0.65 48.38
CA SER A 279 0.15 0.39 49.08
C SER A 279 -0.74 1.36 49.86
N PHE A 280 -1.89 1.77 49.31
CA PHE A 280 -2.86 2.60 50.02
C PHE A 280 -3.58 1.86 51.13
N PHE A 281 -3.86 0.58 50.97
CA PHE A 281 -4.42 -0.27 52.04
C PHE A 281 -3.51 -0.31 53.25
N PHE A 282 -2.20 -0.53 53.05
CA PHE A 282 -1.22 -0.56 54.14
C PHE A 282 -0.99 0.81 54.81
N THR A 283 -1.28 1.92 54.12
CA THR A 283 -1.18 3.27 54.73
C THR A 283 -2.36 3.61 55.67
N GLY A 284 -3.34 2.74 55.82
CA GLY A 284 -4.51 2.96 56.70
C GLY A 284 -5.42 4.10 56.29
N LYS A 285 -5.28 4.62 55.06
CA LYS A 285 -6.12 5.69 54.51
C LYS A 285 -7.52 5.15 54.15
N ALA A 286 -8.51 6.04 54.15
CA ALA A 286 -9.91 5.66 53.92
C ALA A 286 -10.11 4.91 52.59
N ALA A 287 -11.08 4.01 52.52
CA ALA A 287 -11.39 3.18 51.35
C ALA A 287 -11.71 3.98 50.07
N PHE A 288 -12.20 5.22 50.20
CA PHE A 288 -12.55 6.09 49.09
C PHE A 288 -11.37 6.41 48.12
N PRO A 289 -10.18 6.86 48.59
CA PRO A 289 -9.07 7.11 47.69
C PRO A 289 -8.58 5.85 46.94
N ILE A 290 -8.67 4.68 47.59
CA ILE A 290 -8.25 3.39 47.01
C ILE A 290 -9.09 3.06 45.77
N TRP A 291 -10.42 3.20 45.90
CA TRP A 291 -11.35 2.95 44.80
C TRP A 291 -11.12 3.91 43.63
N GLN A 292 -10.98 5.21 43.90
CA GLN A 292 -10.73 6.23 42.89
C GLN A 292 -9.39 6.00 42.16
N ILE A 293 -8.34 5.62 42.89
CA ILE A 293 -7.03 5.31 42.32
C ILE A 293 -7.13 4.10 41.38
N ALA A 294 -7.79 3.02 41.82
CA ALA A 294 -7.97 1.85 40.97
C ALA A 294 -8.69 2.19 39.67
N MET A 295 -9.78 2.96 39.71
CA MET A 295 -10.53 3.44 38.56
C MET A 295 -9.66 4.33 37.65
N SER A 296 -8.94 5.26 38.26
CA SER A 296 -8.07 6.21 37.54
C SER A 296 -6.97 5.50 36.74
N ILE A 297 -6.38 4.45 37.28
CA ILE A 297 -5.33 3.69 36.60
C ILE A 297 -5.89 2.97 35.38
N PHE A 298 -7.05 2.29 35.49
CA PHE A 298 -7.68 1.61 34.39
C PHE A 298 -8.11 2.58 33.28
N VAL A 299 -8.65 3.73 33.65
CA VAL A 299 -9.09 4.74 32.69
C VAL A 299 -7.89 5.43 32.02
N CYS A 300 -6.85 5.78 32.79
CA CYS A 300 -5.62 6.34 32.25
C CYS A 300 -4.88 5.35 31.33
N GLY A 301 -4.96 4.05 31.63
CA GLY A 301 -4.39 3.00 30.81
C GLY A 301 -5.02 2.85 29.42
N CYS A 302 -6.24 3.43 29.19
CA CYS A 302 -6.90 3.39 27.88
C CYS A 302 -6.54 4.62 27.03
N PRO A 303 -5.57 4.53 26.13
CA PRO A 303 -5.16 5.68 25.31
C PRO A 303 -6.18 5.91 24.19
N VAL A 304 -7.09 6.88 24.38
CA VAL A 304 -8.15 7.28 23.44
C VAL A 304 -7.68 7.43 22.01
N LEU A 305 -6.51 8.04 21.85
CA LEU A 305 -5.97 8.44 20.56
C LEU A 305 -5.11 7.37 19.87
N LEU A 306 -4.87 6.21 20.49
CA LEU A 306 -3.97 5.21 19.92
C LEU A 306 -4.46 4.71 18.55
N LEU A 307 -5.72 4.28 18.49
CA LEU A 307 -6.32 3.83 17.22
C LEU A 307 -6.46 4.98 16.21
N PRO A 308 -7.05 6.15 16.57
CA PRO A 308 -7.16 7.27 15.64
C PRO A 308 -5.81 7.77 15.11
N ALA A 309 -4.75 7.75 15.93
CA ALA A 309 -3.43 8.20 15.53
C ALA A 309 -2.81 7.34 14.41
N ILE A 310 -3.06 6.03 14.44
CA ILE A 310 -2.63 5.09 13.41
C ILE A 310 -3.46 5.27 12.14
N SER A 311 -4.80 5.28 12.29
CA SER A 311 -5.71 5.42 11.16
C SER A 311 -5.55 6.76 10.42
N ALA A 312 -5.26 7.84 11.14
CA ALA A 312 -5.00 9.14 10.53
C ALA A 312 -3.72 9.15 9.68
N ALA A 313 -2.65 8.51 10.13
CA ALA A 313 -1.41 8.37 9.36
C ALA A 313 -1.64 7.51 8.10
N ALA A 314 -2.34 6.38 8.23
CA ALA A 314 -2.69 5.53 7.09
C ALA A 314 -3.56 6.26 6.06
N PHE A 315 -4.59 6.98 6.52
CA PHE A 315 -5.47 7.79 5.68
C PHE A 315 -4.68 8.84 4.87
N THR A 316 -3.80 9.60 5.55
CA THR A 316 -2.96 10.61 4.90
C THR A 316 -2.01 9.98 3.88
N SER A 317 -1.48 8.78 4.18
CA SER A 317 -0.61 8.04 3.26
C SER A 317 -1.37 7.58 2.01
N VAL A 318 -2.60 7.06 2.16
CA VAL A 318 -3.43 6.65 1.01
C VAL A 318 -3.78 7.85 0.12
N GLN A 319 -4.13 9.00 0.72
CA GLN A 319 -4.37 10.22 -0.06
C GLN A 319 -3.13 10.63 -0.85
N LYS A 320 -1.96 10.59 -0.21
CA LYS A 320 -0.70 10.97 -0.85
C LYS A 320 -0.27 9.99 -1.94
N ALA A 321 -0.55 8.69 -1.77
CA ALA A 321 -0.38 7.68 -2.82
C ALA A 321 -1.24 8.02 -4.05
N ALA A 322 -2.51 8.36 -3.82
CA ALA A 322 -3.44 8.73 -4.89
C ALA A 322 -3.01 10.01 -5.65
N GLU A 323 -2.45 11.00 -4.95
CA GLU A 323 -1.85 12.21 -5.57
C GLU A 323 -0.67 11.88 -6.50
N LYS A 324 -0.07 10.69 -6.36
CA LYS A 324 1.05 10.17 -7.17
C LYS A 324 0.60 9.08 -8.14
N ASN A 325 -0.68 9.00 -8.45
CA ASN A 325 -1.23 7.95 -9.33
C ASN A 325 -0.96 6.51 -8.85
N ILE A 326 -0.76 6.33 -7.53
CA ILE A 326 -0.56 5.03 -6.88
C ILE A 326 -1.87 4.60 -6.23
N LEU A 327 -2.55 3.61 -6.81
CA LEU A 327 -3.77 3.06 -6.27
C LEU A 327 -3.47 1.88 -5.32
N LEU A 328 -3.61 2.11 -4.03
CA LEU A 328 -3.48 1.07 -3.01
C LEU A 328 -4.79 0.30 -2.88
N ARG A 329 -4.81 -0.96 -3.27
CA ARG A 329 -5.98 -1.86 -3.15
C ARG A 329 -6.04 -2.54 -1.79
N ASP A 330 -4.89 -2.75 -1.17
CA ASP A 330 -4.76 -3.27 0.19
C ASP A 330 -3.84 -2.34 0.99
N GLY A 331 -4.39 -1.76 2.06
CA GLY A 331 -3.63 -0.83 2.92
C GLY A 331 -2.55 -1.50 3.78
N THR A 332 -2.49 -2.84 3.82
CA THR A 332 -1.39 -3.57 4.50
C THR A 332 -0.03 -3.25 3.89
N VAL A 333 0.00 -2.88 2.61
CA VAL A 333 1.20 -2.40 1.91
C VAL A 333 1.89 -1.25 2.66
N LEU A 334 1.11 -0.32 3.26
CA LEU A 334 1.67 0.82 4.01
C LEU A 334 2.39 0.41 5.30
N GLY A 335 2.07 -0.78 5.83
CA GLY A 335 2.71 -1.29 7.04
C GLY A 335 3.99 -2.07 6.75
N ASP A 336 3.93 -2.95 5.78
CA ASP A 336 4.89 -4.03 5.64
C ASP A 336 5.82 -3.86 4.42
N ALA A 337 5.41 -3.09 3.39
CA ALA A 337 6.21 -2.93 2.16
C ALA A 337 7.60 -2.30 2.41
N GLY A 338 7.75 -1.50 3.47
CA GLY A 338 9.05 -0.94 3.84
C GLY A 338 10.12 -1.98 4.21
N GLU A 339 9.73 -3.24 4.48
CA GLU A 339 10.61 -4.37 4.80
C GLU A 339 11.05 -5.18 3.56
N THR A 340 10.61 -4.80 2.35
CA THR A 340 10.96 -5.48 1.10
C THR A 340 12.48 -5.50 0.91
N SER A 341 13.03 -6.70 0.66
CA SER A 341 14.45 -6.94 0.41
C SER A 341 14.76 -7.16 -1.07
N LEU A 342 13.80 -7.75 -1.81
CA LEU A 342 13.94 -8.10 -3.23
C LEU A 342 12.71 -7.63 -4.00
N ILE A 343 12.94 -7.03 -5.17
CA ILE A 343 11.89 -6.73 -6.13
C ILE A 343 12.22 -7.35 -7.49
N ILE A 344 11.23 -8.00 -8.08
CA ILE A 344 11.35 -8.68 -9.35
C ILE A 344 10.46 -7.98 -10.37
N PHE A 345 11.05 -7.54 -11.47
CA PHE A 345 10.33 -6.91 -12.57
C PHE A 345 10.20 -7.88 -13.73
N ASP A 346 9.00 -7.96 -14.29
CA ASP A 346 8.86 -8.55 -15.63
C ASP A 346 9.50 -7.63 -16.68
N LYS A 347 9.84 -8.19 -17.86
CA LYS A 347 10.43 -7.42 -18.96
C LYS A 347 9.37 -6.66 -19.74
N THR A 348 8.52 -7.40 -20.45
CA THR A 348 7.66 -6.89 -21.52
C THR A 348 6.47 -6.12 -20.94
N GLY A 349 6.23 -4.88 -21.43
CA GLY A 349 5.15 -4.04 -20.93
C GLY A 349 5.36 -3.47 -19.52
N THR A 350 6.35 -3.99 -18.78
CA THR A 350 6.72 -3.54 -17.42
C THR A 350 7.97 -2.66 -17.48
N LEU A 351 9.17 -3.23 -17.72
CA LEU A 351 10.41 -2.46 -17.90
C LEU A 351 10.48 -1.79 -19.26
N THR A 352 9.89 -2.42 -20.26
CA THR A 352 9.79 -1.95 -21.63
C THR A 352 8.40 -1.36 -21.91
N ILE A 353 8.25 -0.68 -23.04
CA ILE A 353 6.98 -0.07 -23.46
C ILE A 353 5.92 -1.15 -23.74
N GLY A 354 6.36 -2.38 -24.12
CA GLY A 354 5.47 -3.50 -24.44
C GLY A 354 4.92 -3.44 -25.85
N ARG A 355 5.62 -2.74 -26.74
CA ARG A 355 5.33 -2.65 -28.18
C ARG A 355 6.57 -3.06 -28.96
N PRO A 356 6.88 -4.37 -29.04
CA PRO A 356 8.01 -4.85 -29.79
C PRO A 356 7.84 -4.50 -31.27
N VAL A 357 8.94 -4.17 -31.91
CA VAL A 357 9.01 -3.91 -33.35
C VAL A 357 9.88 -4.98 -33.98
N LEU A 358 9.46 -5.54 -35.12
CA LEU A 358 10.27 -6.46 -35.90
C LEU A 358 11.39 -5.67 -36.58
N THR A 359 12.62 -5.84 -36.10
CA THR A 359 13.80 -5.07 -36.59
C THR A 359 14.71 -5.86 -37.50
N ASP A 360 14.69 -7.19 -37.39
CA ASP A 360 15.59 -8.06 -38.13
C ASP A 360 14.84 -9.31 -38.64
N ILE A 361 15.10 -9.63 -39.89
CA ILE A 361 14.70 -10.88 -40.53
C ILE A 361 15.91 -11.50 -41.16
N HIS A 362 16.29 -12.70 -40.74
CA HIS A 362 17.35 -13.44 -41.41
C HIS A 362 16.79 -14.70 -42.07
N VAL A 363 17.02 -14.83 -43.38
CA VAL A 363 16.46 -15.88 -44.21
C VAL A 363 17.49 -16.95 -44.53
N PHE A 364 17.10 -18.21 -44.44
CA PHE A 364 17.90 -19.39 -44.77
C PHE A 364 17.32 -20.11 -45.99
N ASN A 365 18.14 -20.96 -46.59
CA ASN A 365 17.73 -21.85 -47.69
C ASN A 365 17.14 -21.11 -48.94
N ASN A 366 17.68 -19.96 -49.29
CA ASN A 366 17.19 -19.13 -50.41
C ASN A 366 15.68 -18.84 -50.36
N GLY A 367 15.12 -18.73 -49.16
CA GLY A 367 13.72 -18.34 -48.95
C GLY A 367 13.46 -16.92 -49.46
N ASN A 368 12.19 -16.63 -49.76
CA ASN A 368 11.76 -15.28 -50.06
C ASN A 368 11.32 -14.60 -48.76
N GLU A 369 12.02 -13.53 -48.33
CA GLU A 369 11.75 -12.80 -47.10
C GLU A 369 10.27 -12.35 -46.98
N SER A 370 9.74 -11.68 -48.04
CA SER A 370 8.37 -11.22 -48.10
C SER A 370 7.34 -12.40 -48.02
N GLY A 371 7.67 -13.54 -48.63
CA GLY A 371 6.85 -14.74 -48.55
C GLY A 371 6.84 -15.39 -47.15
N LEU A 372 7.99 -15.42 -46.49
CA LEU A 372 8.13 -15.96 -45.13
C LEU A 372 7.48 -15.04 -44.10
N LEU A 373 7.57 -13.73 -44.26
CA LEU A 373 6.88 -12.73 -43.44
C LEU A 373 5.37 -12.84 -43.60
N SER A 374 4.87 -12.96 -44.84
CA SER A 374 3.44 -13.18 -45.12
C SER A 374 2.93 -14.47 -44.52
N LEU A 375 3.74 -15.53 -44.54
CA LEU A 375 3.41 -16.82 -43.95
C LEU A 375 3.34 -16.75 -42.43
N ALA A 376 4.30 -16.08 -41.80
CA ALA A 376 4.28 -15.82 -40.36
C ALA A 376 3.06 -14.98 -39.94
N SER A 377 2.77 -13.91 -40.68
CA SER A 377 1.61 -13.06 -40.44
C SER A 377 0.29 -13.84 -40.57
N ALA A 378 0.17 -14.71 -41.57
CA ALA A 378 -1.03 -15.55 -41.76
C ALA A 378 -1.27 -16.51 -40.57
N MET A 379 -0.20 -17.01 -39.93
CA MET A 379 -0.29 -17.87 -38.75
C MET A 379 -0.68 -17.10 -37.49
N LEU A 380 -0.40 -15.81 -37.43
CA LEU A 380 -0.52 -14.96 -36.24
C LEU A 380 -1.79 -14.09 -36.24
N GLN A 381 -2.74 -14.31 -37.15
CA GLN A 381 -3.95 -13.46 -37.29
C GLN A 381 -4.80 -13.44 -36.01
N ASP A 382 -4.91 -14.55 -35.33
CA ASP A 382 -5.72 -14.72 -34.12
C ASP A 382 -4.88 -14.67 -32.81
N SER A 383 -3.63 -14.23 -32.89
CA SER A 383 -2.76 -14.16 -31.73
C SER A 383 -2.76 -12.74 -31.14
N ASP A 384 -3.01 -12.64 -29.82
CA ASP A 384 -3.01 -11.37 -29.05
C ASP A 384 -1.60 -11.02 -28.52
N LEU A 385 -0.55 -11.76 -28.91
CA LEU A 385 0.81 -11.47 -28.46
C LEU A 385 1.35 -10.20 -29.11
N PRO A 386 2.09 -9.34 -28.39
CA PRO A 386 2.68 -8.12 -28.96
C PRO A 386 3.61 -8.38 -30.15
N GLU A 387 4.39 -9.47 -30.13
CA GLU A 387 5.26 -9.87 -31.23
C GLU A 387 4.46 -10.28 -32.48
N ALA A 388 3.24 -10.83 -32.27
CA ALA A 388 2.36 -11.16 -33.38
C ALA A 388 1.83 -9.89 -34.06
N GLU A 389 1.53 -8.84 -33.29
CA GLU A 389 1.17 -7.52 -33.84
C GLU A 389 2.31 -6.95 -34.67
N ALA A 390 3.53 -6.98 -34.14
CA ALA A 390 4.74 -6.53 -34.86
C ALA A 390 4.96 -7.23 -36.20
N VAL A 391 4.68 -8.54 -36.27
CA VAL A 391 4.79 -9.31 -37.53
C VAL A 391 3.66 -8.93 -38.49
N ARG A 392 2.43 -8.69 -38.01
CA ARG A 392 1.29 -8.24 -38.83
C ARG A 392 1.55 -6.86 -39.43
N ASP A 393 2.06 -5.93 -38.62
CA ASP A 393 2.40 -4.56 -39.05
C ASP A 393 3.51 -4.59 -40.11
N ALA A 394 4.56 -5.38 -39.89
CA ALA A 394 5.64 -5.54 -40.86
C ALA A 394 5.19 -6.19 -42.18
N ALA A 395 4.14 -7.01 -42.13
CA ALA A 395 3.55 -7.67 -43.30
C ALA A 395 2.42 -6.85 -43.95
N GLU A 396 2.21 -5.59 -43.56
CA GLU A 396 1.16 -4.76 -44.10
C GLU A 396 1.33 -4.59 -45.63
N GLY A 397 0.27 -4.86 -46.38
CA GLY A 397 0.28 -4.85 -47.86
C GLY A 397 0.76 -6.15 -48.51
N CYS A 398 1.24 -7.16 -47.76
CA CYS A 398 1.58 -8.46 -48.29
C CYS A 398 0.34 -9.34 -48.54
N LYS A 399 0.36 -10.16 -49.58
CA LYS A 399 -0.72 -11.15 -49.81
C LYS A 399 -0.52 -12.33 -48.86
N LEU A 400 -1.45 -12.56 -47.96
CA LEU A 400 -1.38 -13.66 -47.00
C LEU A 400 -1.72 -14.99 -47.65
N PRO A 401 -0.89 -16.04 -47.48
CA PRO A 401 -1.20 -17.38 -47.95
C PRO A 401 -2.30 -18.02 -47.11
N LEU A 402 -3.02 -18.97 -47.68
CA LEU A 402 -4.01 -19.76 -46.95
C LEU A 402 -3.31 -20.76 -46.04
N VAL A 403 -3.50 -20.61 -44.74
CA VAL A 403 -3.04 -21.55 -43.70
C VAL A 403 -4.24 -22.25 -43.06
N THR A 404 -4.06 -23.49 -42.65
CA THR A 404 -5.07 -24.30 -41.98
C THR A 404 -4.49 -24.91 -40.70
N GLU A 405 -5.36 -25.44 -39.83
CA GLU A 405 -4.94 -26.08 -38.58
C GLU A 405 -4.03 -25.13 -37.73
N VAL A 406 -4.41 -23.87 -37.61
CA VAL A 406 -3.66 -22.89 -36.82
C VAL A 406 -3.88 -23.18 -35.35
N HIS A 407 -2.80 -23.38 -34.61
CA HIS A 407 -2.79 -23.54 -33.15
C HIS A 407 -1.80 -22.55 -32.56
N SER A 408 -2.28 -21.67 -31.69
CA SER A 408 -1.49 -20.71 -30.95
C SER A 408 -1.57 -21.00 -29.45
N THR A 409 -0.45 -20.88 -28.74
CA THR A 409 -0.41 -21.06 -27.29
C THR A 409 -0.04 -19.74 -26.61
N PRO A 410 -0.45 -19.52 -25.36
CA PRO A 410 -0.08 -18.33 -24.58
C PRO A 410 1.45 -18.19 -24.37
N GLU A 411 2.20 -19.30 -24.52
CA GLU A 411 3.66 -19.31 -24.40
C GLU A 411 4.38 -18.79 -25.67
N GLY A 412 3.65 -18.36 -26.70
CA GLY A 412 4.21 -17.88 -27.97
C GLY A 412 4.66 -18.99 -28.91
N TRP A 413 4.04 -20.18 -28.82
CA TRP A 413 4.28 -21.28 -29.74
C TRP A 413 3.13 -21.37 -30.73
N HIS A 414 3.48 -21.27 -32.01
CA HIS A 414 2.50 -21.28 -33.09
C HIS A 414 2.77 -22.41 -34.08
N SER A 415 1.73 -23.11 -34.50
CA SER A 415 1.82 -24.11 -35.57
C SER A 415 0.65 -23.96 -36.53
N ALA A 416 0.92 -24.21 -37.79
CA ALA A 416 -0.07 -24.18 -38.85
C ALA A 416 0.30 -25.17 -39.95
N ARG A 417 -0.60 -25.36 -40.91
CA ARG A 417 -0.37 -26.18 -42.09
C ARG A 417 -0.59 -25.35 -43.34
N CYS A 418 0.39 -25.39 -44.24
CA CYS A 418 0.31 -24.73 -45.55
C CYS A 418 0.78 -25.73 -46.62
N PHE A 419 0.01 -25.95 -47.68
CA PHE A 419 0.33 -26.86 -48.80
C PHE A 419 0.82 -28.26 -48.39
N LYS A 420 0.36 -28.86 -47.33
CA LYS A 420 0.75 -30.19 -46.75
C LYS A 420 1.98 -30.13 -45.85
N GLU A 421 2.70 -29.01 -45.76
CA GLU A 421 3.81 -28.86 -44.81
C GLU A 421 3.35 -28.28 -43.49
N ASN A 422 3.95 -28.78 -42.41
CA ASN A 422 3.74 -28.22 -41.08
C ASN A 422 4.67 -27.05 -40.88
N ILE A 423 4.11 -25.91 -40.49
CA ILE A 423 4.86 -24.69 -40.20
C ILE A 423 4.85 -24.47 -38.71
N ARG A 424 5.98 -24.04 -38.16
CA ARG A 424 6.10 -23.73 -36.73
C ARG A 424 6.85 -22.42 -36.56
N LEU A 425 6.35 -21.60 -35.65
CA LEU A 425 6.91 -20.32 -35.29
C LEU A 425 6.97 -20.22 -33.78
N GLY A 426 8.09 -19.76 -33.22
CA GLY A 426 8.25 -19.57 -31.79
C GLY A 426 9.70 -19.67 -31.29
N SER A 427 9.87 -19.92 -29.99
CA SER A 427 11.19 -20.00 -29.35
C SER A 427 12.04 -21.17 -29.82
N LEU A 428 13.36 -21.08 -29.57
CA LEU A 428 14.31 -22.15 -29.90
C LEU A 428 13.92 -23.50 -29.26
N GLU A 429 13.47 -23.48 -28.01
CA GLU A 429 13.08 -24.71 -27.28
C GLU A 429 11.90 -25.43 -27.93
N TYR A 430 10.94 -24.67 -28.42
CA TYR A 430 9.80 -25.22 -29.15
C TYR A 430 10.23 -25.84 -30.46
N VAL A 431 10.97 -25.07 -31.27
CA VAL A 431 11.30 -25.45 -32.65
C VAL A 431 12.30 -26.61 -32.72
N LYS A 432 13.25 -26.69 -31.79
CA LYS A 432 14.24 -27.81 -31.70
C LYS A 432 13.60 -29.19 -31.58
N ARG A 433 12.38 -29.28 -31.07
CA ARG A 433 11.64 -30.57 -30.92
C ARG A 433 11.26 -31.14 -32.28
N TYR A 434 11.17 -30.31 -33.31
CA TYR A 434 10.58 -30.69 -34.59
C TYR A 434 11.52 -30.47 -35.78
N ALA A 435 12.51 -29.55 -35.67
CA ALA A 435 13.37 -29.14 -36.77
C ALA A 435 14.85 -29.14 -36.37
N ARG A 436 15.71 -29.29 -37.36
CA ARG A 436 17.18 -29.12 -37.21
C ARG A 436 17.51 -27.65 -37.41
N ILE A 437 18.21 -27.07 -36.47
CA ILE A 437 18.74 -25.70 -36.56
C ILE A 437 20.15 -25.78 -37.08
N PRO A 438 20.48 -25.13 -38.20
CA PRO A 438 21.83 -25.13 -38.75
C PRO A 438 22.79 -24.34 -37.85
N ALA A 439 24.06 -24.75 -37.78
CA ALA A 439 25.06 -24.09 -36.93
C ALA A 439 25.28 -22.63 -37.29
N GLU A 440 25.10 -22.27 -38.56
CA GLU A 440 25.19 -20.89 -39.06
C GLU A 440 24.18 -19.95 -38.41
N ALA A 441 23.02 -20.47 -38.03
CA ALA A 441 21.98 -19.70 -37.34
C ALA A 441 22.45 -19.16 -35.98
N ASN A 442 23.36 -19.88 -35.29
CA ASN A 442 23.81 -19.49 -33.95
C ASN A 442 24.51 -18.12 -33.95
N GLY A 443 25.28 -17.80 -34.95
CA GLY A 443 25.98 -16.50 -35.04
C GLY A 443 25.01 -15.31 -35.14
N TYR A 444 23.96 -15.44 -35.95
CA TYR A 444 22.92 -14.40 -36.06
C TYR A 444 22.09 -14.28 -34.79
N VAL A 445 21.74 -15.40 -34.16
CA VAL A 445 21.01 -15.41 -32.90
C VAL A 445 21.83 -14.80 -31.77
N GLU A 446 23.13 -15.08 -31.72
CA GLU A 446 24.03 -14.47 -30.74
C GLU A 446 24.09 -12.95 -30.92
N GLN A 447 24.26 -12.49 -32.17
CA GLN A 447 24.30 -11.05 -32.50
C GLN A 447 22.97 -10.34 -32.09
N MET A 448 21.80 -10.92 -32.43
CA MET A 448 20.52 -10.37 -32.06
C MET A 448 20.34 -10.37 -30.53
N SER A 449 20.74 -11.46 -29.87
CA SER A 449 20.63 -11.59 -28.40
C SER A 449 21.57 -10.64 -27.66
N ASP A 450 22.78 -10.41 -28.15
CA ASP A 450 23.71 -9.43 -27.59
C ASP A 450 23.20 -7.99 -27.75
N ALA A 451 22.30 -7.75 -28.73
CA ALA A 451 21.57 -6.51 -28.89
C ALA A 451 20.24 -6.47 -28.08
N GLY A 452 19.99 -7.46 -27.21
CA GLY A 452 18.82 -7.51 -26.34
C GLY A 452 17.51 -7.90 -27.03
N LYS A 453 17.56 -8.38 -28.28
CA LYS A 453 16.37 -8.70 -29.07
C LYS A 453 15.80 -10.05 -28.70
N THR A 454 14.46 -10.14 -28.70
CA THR A 454 13.72 -11.41 -28.61
C THR A 454 13.79 -12.11 -29.97
N VAL A 455 14.10 -13.41 -29.99
CA VAL A 455 14.32 -14.15 -31.24
C VAL A 455 13.29 -15.26 -31.42
N TRP A 456 12.56 -15.23 -32.54
CA TRP A 456 11.64 -16.29 -32.94
C TRP A 456 12.17 -17.00 -34.21
N TYR A 457 11.86 -18.30 -34.30
CA TYR A 457 12.31 -19.19 -35.36
C TYR A 457 11.14 -19.67 -36.20
N LEU A 458 11.18 -19.48 -37.50
CA LEU A 458 10.20 -20.01 -38.45
C LEU A 458 10.75 -21.24 -39.17
N THR A 459 10.02 -22.36 -39.03
CA THR A 459 10.40 -23.61 -39.72
C THR A 459 9.26 -24.09 -40.61
N VAL A 460 9.63 -24.68 -41.75
CA VAL A 460 8.72 -25.38 -42.64
C VAL A 460 9.14 -26.83 -42.67
N GLY A 461 8.26 -27.76 -42.30
CA GLY A 461 8.59 -29.16 -42.08
C GLY A 461 9.65 -29.36 -40.97
N ARG A 462 10.85 -29.78 -41.36
CA ARG A 462 11.99 -30.00 -40.44
C ARG A 462 13.15 -29.03 -40.65
N THR A 463 12.96 -27.99 -41.45
CA THR A 463 14.02 -27.07 -41.88
C THR A 463 13.74 -25.67 -41.40
N LEU A 464 14.77 -24.97 -40.89
CA LEU A 464 14.70 -23.55 -40.55
C LEU A 464 14.71 -22.69 -41.81
N TYR A 465 13.75 -21.76 -41.92
CA TYR A 465 13.67 -20.84 -43.07
C TYR A 465 13.88 -19.38 -42.68
N ALA A 466 13.50 -18.97 -41.48
CA ALA A 466 13.76 -17.61 -41.03
C ALA A 466 13.95 -17.51 -39.52
N ILE A 467 14.67 -16.46 -39.12
CA ILE A 467 14.79 -15.98 -37.75
C ILE A 467 14.28 -14.55 -37.76
N PHE A 468 13.39 -14.25 -36.82
CA PHE A 468 12.83 -12.92 -36.59
C PHE A 468 13.40 -12.35 -35.30
N GLY A 469 13.93 -11.12 -35.35
CA GLY A 469 14.44 -10.37 -34.21
C GLY A 469 13.49 -9.22 -33.84
N PHE A 470 13.01 -9.21 -32.60
CA PHE A 470 12.15 -8.16 -32.09
C PHE A 470 12.89 -7.31 -31.07
N SER A 471 12.76 -5.97 -31.21
CA SER A 471 13.28 -5.01 -30.25
C SER A 471 12.10 -4.36 -29.51
N ASP A 472 12.16 -4.33 -28.18
CA ASP A 472 11.19 -3.62 -27.34
C ASP A 472 11.93 -2.56 -26.53
N GLU A 473 11.49 -1.31 -26.65
CA GLU A 473 12.17 -0.16 -26.09
C GLU A 473 12.01 -0.09 -24.58
N LEU A 474 13.13 0.16 -23.88
CA LEU A 474 13.13 0.35 -22.43
C LEU A 474 12.43 1.68 -22.10
N ARG A 475 11.58 1.69 -21.07
CA ARG A 475 10.97 2.94 -20.58
C ARG A 475 12.03 3.90 -20.06
N GLU A 476 11.92 5.18 -20.37
CA GLU A 476 12.89 6.22 -19.98
C GLU A 476 13.09 6.31 -18.47
N GLU A 477 12.03 6.07 -17.68
CA GLU A 477 12.05 6.13 -16.22
C GLU A 477 12.66 4.89 -15.55
N THR A 478 12.90 3.79 -16.28
CA THR A 478 13.38 2.52 -15.71
C THR A 478 14.73 2.65 -15.01
N PRO A 479 15.79 3.24 -15.59
CA PRO A 479 17.09 3.35 -14.91
C PRO A 479 17.01 4.17 -13.61
N GLU A 480 16.21 5.23 -13.62
CA GLU A 480 16.01 6.06 -12.43
C GLU A 480 15.23 5.31 -11.34
N ALA A 481 14.22 4.52 -11.71
CA ALA A 481 13.48 3.68 -10.78
C ALA A 481 14.41 2.65 -10.11
N MET A 482 15.26 1.97 -10.89
CA MET A 482 16.24 1.00 -10.38
C MET A 482 17.26 1.66 -9.46
N ARG A 483 17.77 2.84 -9.82
CA ARG A 483 18.70 3.60 -8.99
C ARG A 483 18.10 3.94 -7.63
N ARG A 484 16.84 4.45 -7.60
CA ARG A 484 16.15 4.77 -6.35
C ARG A 484 15.92 3.54 -5.46
N LEU A 485 15.56 2.41 -6.04
CA LEU A 485 15.39 1.15 -5.29
C LEU A 485 16.71 0.69 -4.69
N LYS A 486 17.80 0.77 -5.44
CA LYS A 486 19.15 0.45 -4.95
C LYS A 486 19.58 1.36 -3.80
N GLU A 487 19.32 2.67 -3.87
CA GLU A 487 19.56 3.62 -2.77
C GLU A 487 18.78 3.27 -1.50
N MET A 488 17.65 2.57 -1.65
CA MET A 488 16.85 2.07 -0.54
C MET A 488 17.32 0.71 0.00
N ASN A 489 18.43 0.15 -0.53
CA ASN A 489 18.94 -1.20 -0.26
C ASN A 489 17.91 -2.31 -0.60
N ILE A 490 17.17 -2.15 -1.69
CA ILE A 490 16.27 -3.16 -2.24
C ILE A 490 16.96 -3.76 -3.46
N VAL A 491 17.22 -5.06 -3.42
CA VAL A 491 17.83 -5.78 -4.55
C VAL A 491 16.83 -5.83 -5.70
N THR A 492 17.26 -5.46 -6.90
CA THR A 492 16.43 -5.48 -8.10
C THR A 492 16.77 -6.68 -8.97
N SER A 493 15.75 -7.40 -9.44
CA SER A 493 15.88 -8.56 -10.32
C SER A 493 14.96 -8.41 -11.52
N VAL A 494 15.42 -8.85 -12.69
CA VAL A 494 14.61 -8.95 -13.91
C VAL A 494 14.24 -10.41 -14.11
N MET A 495 12.99 -10.70 -14.46
CA MET A 495 12.55 -12.01 -14.94
C MET A 495 12.08 -11.90 -16.39
N THR A 496 12.54 -12.82 -17.25
CA THR A 496 12.20 -12.84 -18.67
C THR A 496 12.14 -14.25 -19.23
N ALA A 497 11.29 -14.46 -20.23
CA ALA A 497 11.26 -15.69 -21.02
C ALA A 497 12.39 -15.73 -22.07
N ASP A 498 13.05 -14.61 -22.35
CA ASP A 498 14.15 -14.52 -23.28
C ASP A 498 15.36 -15.34 -22.85
N ASN A 499 16.27 -15.54 -23.81
CA ASN A 499 17.52 -16.22 -23.52
C ASN A 499 18.42 -15.41 -22.57
N LYS A 500 19.41 -16.08 -22.00
CA LYS A 500 20.34 -15.53 -21.02
C LYS A 500 21.05 -14.26 -21.48
N ARG A 501 21.50 -14.19 -22.75
CA ARG A 501 22.24 -13.04 -23.28
C ARG A 501 21.37 -11.79 -23.34
N ALA A 502 20.16 -11.92 -23.89
CA ALA A 502 19.18 -10.82 -23.95
C ALA A 502 18.76 -10.36 -22.55
N GLY A 503 18.55 -11.30 -21.61
CA GLY A 503 18.26 -10.97 -20.22
C GLY A 503 19.39 -10.20 -19.54
N LEU A 504 20.65 -10.61 -19.71
CA LEU A 504 21.82 -9.91 -19.17
C LEU A 504 21.99 -8.51 -19.77
N TYR A 505 21.77 -8.37 -21.09
CA TYR A 505 21.78 -7.06 -21.74
C TYR A 505 20.74 -6.12 -21.12
N LEU A 506 19.50 -6.58 -20.99
CA LEU A 506 18.42 -5.79 -20.38
C LEU A 506 18.72 -5.42 -18.93
N ALA A 507 19.24 -6.36 -18.14
CA ALA A 507 19.59 -6.09 -16.74
C ALA A 507 20.68 -5.01 -16.62
N ARG A 508 21.68 -5.03 -17.50
CA ARG A 508 22.71 -3.99 -17.56
C ARG A 508 22.11 -2.64 -17.97
N LEU A 509 21.30 -2.63 -19.02
CA LEU A 509 20.68 -1.40 -19.54
C LEU A 509 19.72 -0.76 -18.52
N SER A 510 18.92 -1.58 -17.82
CA SER A 510 18.00 -1.12 -16.78
C SER A 510 18.69 -0.75 -15.47
N GLY A 511 19.90 -1.25 -15.21
CA GLY A 511 20.62 -1.10 -13.95
C GLY A 511 20.21 -2.12 -12.88
N ALA A 512 19.54 -3.23 -13.25
CA ALA A 512 19.17 -4.29 -12.33
C ALA A 512 20.37 -5.12 -11.86
N GLU A 513 20.32 -5.62 -10.63
CA GLU A 513 21.43 -6.36 -10.01
C GLU A 513 21.41 -7.86 -10.32
N ARG A 514 20.20 -8.41 -10.53
CA ARG A 514 20.01 -9.84 -10.81
C ARG A 514 19.16 -10.05 -12.05
N VAL A 515 19.32 -11.21 -12.68
CA VAL A 515 18.50 -11.64 -13.83
C VAL A 515 18.17 -13.11 -13.73
N ALA A 516 16.91 -13.44 -13.99
CA ALA A 516 16.40 -14.79 -14.17
C ALA A 516 15.83 -14.89 -15.59
N ALA A 517 16.57 -15.54 -16.49
CA ALA A 517 16.25 -15.66 -17.92
C ALA A 517 15.77 -17.08 -18.28
N GLY A 518 15.09 -17.23 -19.43
CA GLY A 518 14.57 -18.50 -19.92
C GLY A 518 13.40 -19.05 -19.09
N LEU A 519 12.62 -18.17 -18.46
CA LEU A 519 11.52 -18.55 -17.58
C LEU A 519 10.22 -18.75 -18.37
N LEU A 520 9.65 -19.94 -18.30
CA LEU A 520 8.26 -20.13 -18.71
C LEU A 520 7.29 -19.43 -17.73
N PRO A 521 6.07 -19.05 -18.16
CA PRO A 521 5.09 -18.39 -17.31
C PRO A 521 4.82 -19.12 -15.98
N THR A 522 4.75 -20.46 -16.02
CA THR A 522 4.56 -21.31 -14.83
C THR A 522 5.73 -21.24 -13.84
N HIS A 523 6.95 -21.02 -14.33
CA HIS A 523 8.16 -20.94 -13.52
C HIS A 523 8.32 -19.60 -12.80
N LYS A 524 7.68 -18.52 -13.30
CA LYS A 524 7.73 -17.19 -12.64
C LYS A 524 7.22 -17.25 -11.20
N ALA A 525 6.08 -17.91 -10.97
CA ALA A 525 5.53 -18.07 -9.63
C ALA A 525 6.41 -18.96 -8.72
N GLN A 526 7.03 -20.01 -9.28
CA GLN A 526 7.95 -20.87 -8.53
C GLN A 526 9.22 -20.13 -8.10
N LEU A 527 9.76 -19.28 -8.97
CA LEU A 527 10.90 -18.40 -8.66
C LEU A 527 10.61 -17.52 -7.45
N VAL A 528 9.46 -16.83 -7.45
CA VAL A 528 9.01 -15.99 -6.34
C VAL A 528 8.89 -16.80 -5.04
N GLN A 529 8.31 -17.99 -5.10
CA GLN A 529 8.19 -18.87 -3.92
C GLN A 529 9.55 -19.33 -3.40
N THR A 530 10.53 -19.58 -4.29
CA THR A 530 11.89 -19.98 -3.91
C THR A 530 12.59 -18.88 -3.12
N PHE A 531 12.51 -17.64 -3.57
CA PHE A 531 13.07 -16.50 -2.84
C PHE A 531 12.39 -16.29 -1.48
N ARG A 532 11.06 -16.41 -1.41
CA ARG A 532 10.31 -16.32 -0.15
C ARG A 532 10.68 -17.44 0.82
N LYS A 533 10.90 -18.66 0.35
CA LYS A 533 11.41 -19.77 1.19
C LYS A 533 12.82 -19.49 1.70
N GLY A 534 13.64 -18.76 0.95
CA GLY A 534 14.95 -18.26 1.36
C GLY A 534 14.91 -17.16 2.42
N GLY A 535 13.72 -16.69 2.82
CA GLY A 535 13.54 -15.66 3.85
C GLY A 535 13.50 -14.24 3.29
N GLU A 536 13.52 -14.05 1.97
CA GLU A 536 13.38 -12.75 1.32
C GLU A 536 11.93 -12.25 1.40
N VAL A 537 11.77 -10.95 1.59
CA VAL A 537 10.47 -10.27 1.42
C VAL A 537 10.40 -9.78 -0.02
N VAL A 538 9.57 -10.45 -0.81
CA VAL A 538 9.58 -10.31 -2.27
C VAL A 538 8.43 -9.45 -2.77
N ALA A 539 8.76 -8.42 -3.56
CA ALA A 539 7.80 -7.69 -4.38
C ALA A 539 7.93 -8.12 -5.86
N VAL A 540 6.83 -8.10 -6.59
CA VAL A 540 6.79 -8.40 -8.03
C VAL A 540 6.07 -7.27 -8.76
N VAL A 541 6.60 -6.86 -9.90
CA VAL A 541 6.00 -5.87 -10.81
C VAL A 541 5.74 -6.54 -12.15
N GLY A 542 4.52 -6.43 -12.65
CA GLY A 542 4.12 -7.03 -13.94
C GLY A 542 2.87 -6.37 -14.53
N ASP A 543 2.59 -6.65 -15.80
CA ASP A 543 1.44 -6.11 -16.54
C ASP A 543 0.59 -7.18 -17.23
N GLY A 544 1.16 -8.36 -17.55
CA GLY A 544 0.52 -9.43 -18.30
C GLY A 544 -0.22 -10.47 -17.45
N ASP A 545 -1.21 -11.15 -18.01
CA ASP A 545 -1.94 -12.26 -17.36
C ASP A 545 -0.99 -13.38 -16.93
N ASN A 546 0.13 -13.52 -17.62
CA ASN A 546 1.22 -14.46 -17.29
C ASN A 546 1.91 -14.15 -15.96
N ASP A 547 1.82 -12.91 -15.48
CA ASP A 547 2.43 -12.48 -14.21
C ASP A 547 1.48 -12.61 -13.02
N ALA A 548 0.16 -12.72 -13.26
CA ALA A 548 -0.83 -12.79 -12.20
C ALA A 548 -0.51 -13.86 -11.12
N PRO A 549 -0.09 -15.11 -11.47
CA PRO A 549 0.31 -16.09 -10.47
C PRO A 549 1.54 -15.67 -9.64
N ALA A 550 2.52 -15.00 -10.26
CA ALA A 550 3.70 -14.50 -9.58
C ALA A 550 3.36 -13.35 -8.61
N LEU A 551 2.49 -12.42 -9.05
CA LEU A 551 1.96 -11.34 -8.22
C LEU A 551 1.19 -11.85 -7.00
N GLU A 552 0.36 -12.90 -7.17
CA GLU A 552 -0.36 -13.52 -6.06
C GLU A 552 0.55 -14.26 -5.07
N CYS A 553 1.65 -14.86 -5.56
CA CYS A 553 2.63 -15.54 -4.74
C CYS A 553 3.57 -14.60 -4.01
N ALA A 554 3.75 -13.37 -4.46
CA ALA A 554 4.59 -12.36 -3.84
C ALA A 554 4.02 -11.87 -2.50
N ASP A 555 4.88 -11.24 -1.68
CA ASP A 555 4.42 -10.51 -0.49
C ASP A 555 3.71 -9.23 -0.92
N PHE A 556 4.23 -8.56 -1.98
CA PHE A 556 3.61 -7.38 -2.58
C PHE A 556 3.61 -7.48 -4.12
N GLY A 557 2.43 -7.39 -4.73
CA GLY A 557 2.25 -7.33 -6.17
C GLY A 557 1.96 -5.91 -6.62
N PHE A 558 2.70 -5.45 -7.63
CA PHE A 558 2.51 -4.17 -8.32
C PHE A 558 2.05 -4.43 -9.75
N ALA A 559 0.92 -3.86 -10.14
CA ALA A 559 0.45 -3.85 -11.52
C ALA A 559 0.79 -2.53 -12.17
N VAL A 560 1.31 -2.58 -13.40
CA VAL A 560 1.45 -1.39 -14.25
C VAL A 560 0.07 -1.03 -14.80
N GLY A 561 -0.21 0.26 -14.97
CA GLY A 561 -1.54 0.75 -15.33
C GLY A 561 -2.05 0.27 -16.69
N SER A 562 -1.15 -0.01 -17.65
CA SER A 562 -1.45 -0.65 -18.94
C SER A 562 -1.88 -2.11 -18.82
N GLY A 563 -1.67 -2.73 -17.64
CA GLY A 563 -1.92 -4.15 -17.41
C GLY A 563 -3.39 -4.56 -17.49
N THR A 564 -3.60 -5.86 -17.58
CA THR A 564 -4.93 -6.47 -17.70
C THR A 564 -5.75 -6.37 -16.40
N LYS A 565 -7.07 -6.53 -16.50
CA LYS A 565 -7.95 -6.58 -15.32
C LYS A 565 -7.61 -7.73 -14.37
N THR A 566 -7.04 -8.82 -14.88
CA THR A 566 -6.60 -9.98 -14.08
C THR A 566 -5.41 -9.59 -13.20
N VAL A 567 -4.40 -8.94 -13.79
CA VAL A 567 -3.21 -8.43 -13.08
C VAL A 567 -3.61 -7.40 -12.03
N TRP A 568 -4.52 -6.48 -12.37
CA TRP A 568 -5.04 -5.52 -11.39
C TRP A 568 -5.74 -6.20 -10.20
N LYS A 569 -6.40 -7.35 -10.41
CA LYS A 569 -7.02 -8.12 -9.31
C LYS A 569 -5.98 -8.87 -8.47
N ALA A 570 -4.91 -9.36 -9.07
CA ALA A 570 -3.83 -10.06 -8.38
C ALA A 570 -2.95 -9.12 -7.55
N ALA A 571 -2.72 -7.88 -8.04
CA ALA A 571 -1.86 -6.91 -7.41
C ALA A 571 -2.50 -6.20 -6.21
N GLN A 572 -1.70 -5.84 -5.22
CA GLN A 572 -2.07 -4.98 -4.08
C GLN A 572 -1.92 -3.49 -4.41
N VAL A 573 -1.02 -3.15 -5.33
CA VAL A 573 -0.74 -1.78 -5.77
C VAL A 573 -0.90 -1.69 -7.29
N VAL A 574 -1.54 -0.63 -7.79
CA VAL A 574 -1.64 -0.35 -9.23
C VAL A 574 -1.05 1.03 -9.51
N LEU A 575 -0.13 1.11 -10.46
CA LEU A 575 0.50 2.34 -10.94
C LEU A 575 -0.31 2.84 -12.15
N THR A 576 -1.19 3.81 -11.95
CA THR A 576 -2.16 4.21 -13.00
C THR A 576 -1.56 5.04 -14.12
N ASP A 577 -0.38 5.63 -13.92
CA ASP A 577 0.39 6.41 -14.90
C ASP A 577 1.53 5.65 -15.58
N ASN A 578 1.68 4.36 -15.31
CA ASN A 578 2.76 3.51 -15.80
C ASN A 578 4.19 3.93 -15.37
N ASP A 579 4.34 4.91 -14.49
CA ASP A 579 5.65 5.40 -14.06
C ASP A 579 6.26 4.46 -13.01
N LEU A 580 7.33 3.76 -13.38
CA LEU A 580 8.04 2.82 -12.50
C LEU A 580 8.73 3.49 -11.31
N ARG A 581 9.00 4.81 -11.35
CA ARG A 581 9.52 5.57 -10.19
C ARG A 581 8.54 5.52 -9.02
N ASN A 582 7.24 5.34 -9.31
CA ASN A 582 6.20 5.21 -8.30
C ASN A 582 6.27 3.91 -7.49
N VAL A 583 6.98 2.89 -7.96
CA VAL A 583 7.33 1.70 -7.16
C VAL A 583 8.22 2.12 -5.98
N ALA A 584 9.32 2.83 -6.24
CA ALA A 584 10.21 3.34 -5.19
C ALA A 584 9.48 4.35 -4.27
N ALA A 585 8.61 5.19 -4.84
CA ALA A 585 7.77 6.10 -4.08
C ALA A 585 6.84 5.37 -3.10
N THR A 586 6.29 4.20 -3.49
CA THR A 586 5.44 3.37 -2.61
C THR A 586 6.23 2.87 -1.39
N PHE A 587 7.44 2.38 -1.56
CA PHE A 587 8.30 1.93 -0.45
C PHE A 587 8.70 3.10 0.46
N THR A 588 9.05 4.25 -0.12
CA THR A 588 9.34 5.49 0.62
C THR A 588 8.14 5.91 1.46
N LEU A 589 6.94 5.86 0.88
CA LEU A 589 5.68 6.19 1.56
C LEU A 589 5.38 5.22 2.70
N SER A 590 5.57 3.91 2.49
CA SER A 590 5.40 2.88 3.51
C SER A 590 6.34 3.14 4.71
N ARG A 591 7.63 3.33 4.47
CA ARG A 591 8.61 3.65 5.53
C ARG A 591 8.24 4.93 6.29
N ALA A 592 7.84 5.98 5.56
CA ALA A 592 7.40 7.24 6.17
C ALA A 592 6.11 7.07 7.00
N CYS A 593 5.14 6.29 6.52
CA CYS A 593 3.91 5.98 7.24
C CYS A 593 4.21 5.29 8.56
N VAL A 594 5.04 4.24 8.54
CA VAL A 594 5.46 3.49 9.74
C VAL A 594 6.20 4.38 10.74
N GLU A 595 7.10 5.25 10.27
CA GLU A 595 7.82 6.22 11.10
C GLU A 595 6.87 7.18 11.82
N ILE A 596 5.89 7.73 11.08
CA ILE A 596 4.87 8.63 11.63
C ILE A 596 3.98 7.89 12.64
N ILE A 597 3.54 6.66 12.33
CA ILE A 597 2.76 5.83 13.26
C ILE A 597 3.55 5.60 14.55
N LYS A 598 4.81 5.16 14.46
CA LYS A 598 5.67 4.96 15.65
C LYS A 598 5.80 6.23 16.47
N THR A 599 5.95 7.38 15.83
CA THR A 599 6.06 8.67 16.51
C THR A 599 4.73 9.08 17.14
N ASN A 600 3.61 8.91 16.45
CA ASN A 600 2.28 9.18 17.00
C ASN A 600 1.98 8.32 18.23
N VAL A 601 2.31 7.03 18.18
CA VAL A 601 2.16 6.11 19.32
C VAL A 601 3.01 6.59 20.50
N ARG A 602 4.27 6.99 20.27
CA ARG A 602 5.15 7.54 21.33
C ARG A 602 4.55 8.79 21.97
N ILE A 603 4.03 9.73 21.17
CA ILE A 603 3.38 10.96 21.66
C ILE A 603 2.21 10.60 22.58
N VAL A 604 1.31 9.71 22.15
CA VAL A 604 0.15 9.29 22.94
C VAL A 604 0.59 8.61 24.24
N CYS A 605 1.57 7.72 24.18
CA CYS A 605 2.12 7.03 25.37
C CYS A 605 2.76 8.02 26.36
N ILE A 606 3.54 9.00 25.89
CA ILE A 606 4.18 10.01 26.74
C ILE A 606 3.11 10.88 27.42
N CYS A 607 2.08 11.34 26.69
CA CYS A 607 1.00 12.15 27.25
C CYS A 607 0.25 11.39 28.37
N ASN A 608 -0.01 10.08 28.19
CA ASN A 608 -0.63 9.26 29.23
C ASN A 608 0.32 8.99 30.40
N LEU A 609 1.61 8.80 30.14
CA LEU A 609 2.61 8.59 31.20
C LEU A 609 2.72 9.80 32.15
N LEU A 610 2.56 11.01 31.62
CA LEU A 610 2.55 12.25 32.42
C LEU A 610 1.37 12.33 33.39
N LEU A 611 0.25 11.65 33.11
CA LEU A 611 -0.91 11.56 33.99
C LEU A 611 -0.77 10.46 35.04
N LEU A 612 0.15 9.52 34.87
CA LEU A 612 0.31 8.35 35.74
C LEU A 612 0.57 8.71 37.22
N PRO A 613 1.38 9.72 37.59
CA PRO A 613 1.56 10.12 39.00
C PRO A 613 0.25 10.56 39.66
N PHE A 614 -0.66 11.20 38.93
CA PHE A 614 -1.98 11.58 39.43
C PHE A 614 -2.91 10.37 39.54
N ALA A 615 -2.86 9.45 38.58
CA ALA A 615 -3.63 8.22 38.59
C ALA A 615 -3.23 7.28 39.74
N LEU A 616 -1.93 7.20 40.02
CA LEU A 616 -1.36 6.41 41.14
C LEU A 616 -1.60 7.04 42.54
N GLY A 617 -2.08 8.27 42.59
CA GLY A 617 -2.24 8.99 43.83
C GLY A 617 -0.93 9.50 44.45
N LEU A 618 0.19 9.48 43.70
CA LEU A 618 1.45 10.03 44.21
C LEU A 618 1.35 11.53 44.46
N ALA A 619 0.69 12.27 43.56
CA ALA A 619 0.41 13.69 43.75
C ALA A 619 -0.46 13.91 45.01
N TYR A 620 -1.43 13.05 45.29
CA TYR A 620 -2.28 13.11 46.47
C TYR A 620 -1.50 12.91 47.78
N LEU A 621 -0.50 12.01 47.79
CA LEU A 621 0.38 11.82 48.96
C LEU A 621 1.18 13.10 49.29
N LEU A 622 1.49 13.91 48.27
CA LEU A 622 2.19 15.18 48.38
C LEU A 622 1.25 16.38 48.61
N GLY A 623 -0.05 16.15 48.84
CA GLY A 623 -1.06 17.19 49.06
C GLY A 623 -1.70 17.76 47.79
N GLY A 624 -1.39 17.18 46.62
CA GLY A 624 -1.97 17.53 45.34
C GLY A 624 -3.29 16.80 45.03
N PRO A 625 -3.88 17.07 43.84
CA PRO A 625 -5.15 16.42 43.46
C PRO A 625 -4.92 14.98 42.99
N LEU A 626 -5.97 14.13 43.11
CA LEU A 626 -6.10 12.89 42.37
C LEU A 626 -6.45 13.17 40.92
N LEU A 627 -6.30 12.14 40.05
CA LEU A 627 -6.66 12.26 38.64
C LEU A 627 -8.14 12.66 38.50
N GLN A 628 -8.36 13.74 37.75
CA GLN A 628 -9.70 14.27 37.43
C GLN A 628 -10.02 14.07 35.93
N PRO A 629 -11.32 13.94 35.55
CA PRO A 629 -11.72 13.76 34.14
C PRO A 629 -11.22 14.86 33.19
N TRP A 630 -11.22 16.12 33.65
CA TRP A 630 -10.74 17.24 32.85
C TRP A 630 -9.23 17.15 32.52
N MET A 631 -8.39 16.57 33.40
CA MET A 631 -6.97 16.35 33.14
C MET A 631 -6.77 15.39 31.95
N LEU A 632 -7.57 14.30 31.89
CA LEU A 632 -7.58 13.36 30.77
C LEU A 632 -8.05 14.03 29.48
N LEU A 633 -9.08 14.87 29.53
CA LEU A 633 -9.58 15.62 28.36
C LEU A 633 -8.52 16.58 27.84
N VAL A 634 -7.88 17.37 28.70
CA VAL A 634 -6.80 18.30 28.32
C VAL A 634 -5.62 17.54 27.70
N ALA A 635 -5.15 16.45 28.34
CA ALA A 635 -4.07 15.64 27.81
C ALA A 635 -4.44 15.03 26.44
N THR A 636 -5.68 14.61 26.26
CA THR A 636 -6.19 14.11 24.98
C THR A 636 -6.18 15.19 23.90
N ILE A 637 -6.62 16.41 24.21
CA ILE A 637 -6.61 17.53 23.26
C ILE A 637 -5.17 17.87 22.85
N VAL A 638 -4.25 17.95 23.82
CA VAL A 638 -2.82 18.20 23.54
C VAL A 638 -2.22 17.09 22.69
N ALA A 639 -2.46 15.83 23.05
CA ALA A 639 -1.97 14.68 22.28
C ALA A 639 -2.58 14.66 20.88
N ALA A 640 -3.87 14.97 20.72
CA ALA A 640 -4.53 15.07 19.40
C ALA A 640 -3.90 16.16 18.53
N ALA A 641 -3.61 17.33 19.09
CA ALA A 641 -2.94 18.42 18.38
C ALA A 641 -1.53 18.03 17.93
N LEU A 642 -0.75 17.35 18.79
CA LEU A 642 0.60 16.88 18.46
C LEU A 642 0.57 15.78 17.39
N VAL A 643 -0.34 14.82 17.48
CA VAL A 643 -0.57 13.77 16.50
C VAL A 643 -1.00 14.36 15.15
N ALA A 644 -1.93 15.31 15.15
CA ALA A 644 -2.39 15.97 13.93
C ALA A 644 -1.23 16.74 13.25
N ASN A 645 -0.44 17.50 14.03
CA ASN A 645 0.74 18.22 13.51
C ASN A 645 1.79 17.25 12.94
N ASN A 646 2.05 16.13 13.63
CA ASN A 646 3.00 15.12 13.13
C ASN A 646 2.49 14.44 11.85
N THR A 647 1.22 14.09 11.80
CA THR A 647 0.59 13.50 10.60
C THR A 647 0.58 14.49 9.43
N TRP A 648 0.39 15.80 9.70
CA TRP A 648 0.46 16.82 8.66
C TRP A 648 1.85 16.97 8.03
N LYS A 649 2.93 16.69 8.78
CA LYS A 649 4.30 16.63 8.22
C LYS A 649 4.41 15.61 7.10
N LEU A 650 3.69 14.47 7.20
CA LEU A 650 3.65 13.47 6.13
C LEU A 650 3.10 14.05 4.82
N LYS A 651 2.05 14.87 4.89
CA LYS A 651 1.49 15.53 3.70
C LYS A 651 2.51 16.45 3.00
N LYS A 652 3.37 17.12 3.77
CA LYS A 652 4.41 18.03 3.26
C LYS A 652 5.70 17.36 2.79
N ARG A 653 5.94 16.10 3.18
CA ARG A 653 7.16 15.36 2.81
C ARG A 653 7.18 15.11 1.30
N LYS A 654 8.26 15.48 0.60
CA LYS A 654 8.47 15.10 -0.81
C LYS A 654 8.73 13.58 -0.87
N ILE A 655 8.02 12.88 -1.73
CA ILE A 655 8.14 11.43 -1.99
C ILE A 655 8.52 11.23 -3.43
#